data_9ee478a31d1d7a89d5fda479b26c02ad
#
_entry.id   9ee478a31d1d7a89d5fda479b26c02ad
#
_cell.length_a   1.000
_cell.length_b   1.000
_cell.length_c   1.000
_cell.angle_alpha   90.00
_cell.angle_beta   90.00
_cell.angle_gamma   90.00
#
_symmetry.space_group_name_H-M   'P 1'
#
loop_
_entity.id
_entity.type
_entity.pdbx_description
1 polymer ?
#
loop_
_entity_poly.entity_id
_entity_poly.type
_entity_poly.pdbx_seq_one_letter_code
_entity_poly.pdbx_strand_id
1 'polypeptide(L)'
;MRHPASRLTLLASTVAFALAAQAAPSAADRIAGTELIARDALFGNPERANVQMSPDGKYLSWVAAVDGVLNVWVAPADNPAQAKAVTQDKARGIRSYFWSYQPDTLLYLRDSGGDEDFHLYAVDLKTGQAKDLTPFPKTTAQVAGLSPKHPGTILVGMNDRDAQWHDVYKVDLASGTRTLLEKNDAQIAGYIADADYTLKYAQRSRPDGGADVLRRGANGAWEKFDDIPFEDVLTTSPGGLTLDRRTLYFTDSRGRNTAALFAIDVASGKRTLVLEDARADVGGTLADPATGKVQAVSVDYLRDEWKVVDPAIRADLQKLEAIGPGDVSVNTRTLDDKTWIVAYSAAEAPLVYYRYDRPAGTLTKLFSARPKLEGKPLVPQWPVEIASRDNKTLVSYLTLPRSADADSDGKAEAPVPLVLLVHGGPWARDSYGYGSYNQWLANRGYAVLSVNFRGSTGFGKAFTNAGNGEWAGKMHDDLLDAVQWAVKQGVTTQDQVAIMGGSYGGYATLAGLTFTPDAFACGVDIVGPSNLNTLLSTVPPYWASFFEQLAKRMGDPRTDAGKKWLTERSPLTRADQIKKPLLIGQGANDPRVKQAESDQIVKAMQARNIPVTYVLFPDEGHGFARPENNKAFNAVTEGFLAQCLGGRAEPIGKDFTGSSISVPVGADGVPGLAEALKGHTQEVKK
;
A
#
# COMPACT_ATOMS: atom_id res chain seq x y z
N MET A 1 -45.19 -89.07 33.30
CA MET A 1 -44.08 -89.32 32.32
C MET A 1 -43.39 -87.93 32.09
N ARG A 2 -42.18 -87.86 32.45
CA ARG A 2 -41.42 -86.57 32.53
C ARG A 2 -40.58 -86.44 31.28
N HIS A 3 -40.70 -85.30 30.57
CA HIS A 3 -39.72 -84.87 29.55
C HIS A 3 -38.70 -83.89 30.11
N PRO A 4 -37.40 -83.97 29.78
CA PRO A 4 -36.40 -83.01 30.20
C PRO A 4 -36.26 -81.89 29.15
N ALA A 5 -36.17 -80.66 29.64
CA ALA A 5 -35.94 -79.51 28.87
C ALA A 5 -34.43 -79.29 28.57
N SER A 6 -34.09 -79.20 27.27
CA SER A 6 -32.75 -78.85 26.82
C SER A 6 -32.56 -77.32 26.86
N ARG A 7 -31.52 -76.85 27.59
CA ARG A 7 -31.10 -75.49 27.60
C ARG A 7 -30.11 -75.22 26.47
N LEU A 8 -30.46 -74.37 25.53
CA LEU A 8 -29.50 -73.80 24.51
C LEU A 8 -28.86 -72.57 25.11
N THR A 9 -27.55 -72.64 25.22
CA THR A 9 -26.74 -71.45 25.67
C THR A 9 -26.31 -70.73 24.40
N LEU A 10 -26.82 -69.46 24.20
CA LEU A 10 -26.36 -68.57 23.16
C LEU A 10 -25.08 -67.82 23.67
N LEU A 11 -23.92 -68.08 23.05
CA LEU A 11 -22.75 -67.25 23.19
C LEU A 11 -22.93 -66.02 22.29
N ALA A 12 -23.11 -64.87 22.88
CA ALA A 12 -23.06 -63.56 22.19
C ALA A 12 -21.57 -63.11 22.17
N SER A 13 -20.93 -63.20 21.00
CA SER A 13 -19.61 -62.58 20.79
C SER A 13 -19.77 -61.09 20.51
N THR A 14 -19.46 -60.23 21.48
CA THR A 14 -19.35 -58.79 21.31
C THR A 14 -18.01 -58.48 20.63
N VAL A 15 -18.05 -58.15 19.33
CA VAL A 15 -16.92 -57.56 18.61
C VAL A 15 -16.91 -56.08 18.94
N ALA A 16 -16.01 -55.66 19.81
CA ALA A 16 -15.74 -54.23 20.08
C ALA A 16 -14.92 -53.70 18.91
N PHE A 17 -15.54 -52.89 18.04
CA PHE A 17 -14.81 -52.03 17.10
C PHE A 17 -14.16 -50.90 17.92
N ALA A 18 -12.87 -51.00 18.17
CA ALA A 18 -12.07 -49.85 18.62
C ALA A 18 -11.93 -48.89 17.43
N LEU A 19 -12.76 -47.85 17.38
CA LEU A 19 -12.48 -46.68 16.56
C LEU A 19 -11.23 -46.01 17.15
N ALA A 20 -10.08 -46.25 16.53
CA ALA A 20 -8.90 -45.44 16.75
C ALA A 20 -9.24 -44.02 16.26
N ALA A 21 -9.47 -43.12 17.19
CA ALA A 21 -9.53 -41.68 16.91
C ALA A 21 -8.14 -41.31 16.31
N GLN A 22 -8.07 -41.22 14.99
CA GLN A 22 -6.90 -40.63 14.36
C GLN A 22 -6.77 -39.21 14.88
N ALA A 23 -5.64 -38.90 15.50
CA ALA A 23 -5.33 -37.52 15.90
C ALA A 23 -5.45 -36.63 14.66
N ALA A 24 -6.13 -35.51 14.80
CA ALA A 24 -6.24 -34.53 13.70
C ALA A 24 -4.81 -34.18 13.23
N PRO A 25 -4.57 -34.14 11.91
CA PRO A 25 -3.24 -33.84 11.38
C PRO A 25 -2.76 -32.50 11.91
N SER A 26 -1.47 -32.39 12.25
CA SER A 26 -0.87 -31.11 12.65
C SER A 26 -0.98 -30.06 11.54
N ALA A 27 -0.85 -28.77 11.86
CA ALA A 27 -0.83 -27.73 10.85
C ALA A 27 0.24 -27.99 9.78
N ALA A 28 1.41 -28.51 10.20
CA ALA A 28 2.48 -28.92 9.28
C ALA A 28 2.06 -30.06 8.35
N ASP A 29 1.36 -31.09 8.86
CA ASP A 29 0.88 -32.21 8.04
C ASP A 29 -0.18 -31.75 7.04
N ARG A 30 -1.04 -30.79 7.42
CA ARG A 30 -2.08 -30.26 6.52
C ARG A 30 -1.53 -29.47 5.36
N ILE A 31 -0.40 -28.74 5.53
CA ILE A 31 0.23 -27.98 4.46
C ILE A 31 1.24 -28.80 3.63
N ALA A 32 1.67 -29.98 4.10
CA ALA A 32 2.69 -30.80 3.45
C ALA A 32 2.31 -31.22 2.01
N GLY A 33 1.01 -31.40 1.72
CA GLY A 33 0.49 -31.73 0.40
C GLY A 33 0.35 -30.53 -0.56
N THR A 34 0.55 -29.30 -0.08
CA THR A 34 0.43 -28.09 -0.90
C THR A 34 1.80 -27.69 -1.45
N GLU A 35 1.92 -27.36 -2.74
CA GLU A 35 3.16 -26.88 -3.34
C GLU A 35 3.69 -25.65 -2.59
N LEU A 36 4.99 -25.63 -2.28
CA LEU A 36 5.67 -24.47 -1.73
C LEU A 36 5.94 -23.46 -2.85
N ILE A 37 5.32 -22.30 -2.80
CA ILE A 37 5.56 -21.23 -3.77
C ILE A 37 6.89 -20.54 -3.41
N ALA A 38 7.84 -20.55 -4.33
CA ALA A 38 9.14 -19.93 -4.11
C ALA A 38 9.03 -18.42 -3.80
N ARG A 39 9.84 -17.92 -2.86
CA ARG A 39 9.90 -16.48 -2.53
C ARG A 39 10.20 -15.60 -3.75
N ASP A 40 11.03 -16.09 -4.67
CA ASP A 40 11.31 -15.36 -5.92
C ASP A 40 10.06 -15.11 -6.78
N ALA A 41 9.12 -16.03 -6.81
CA ALA A 41 7.87 -15.85 -7.54
C ALA A 41 6.95 -14.80 -6.87
N LEU A 42 6.98 -14.71 -5.55
CA LEU A 42 6.16 -13.82 -4.75
C LEU A 42 6.75 -12.40 -4.61
N PHE A 43 8.05 -12.31 -4.35
CA PHE A 43 8.76 -11.06 -3.99
C PHE A 43 9.80 -10.59 -4.99
N GLY A 44 10.17 -11.41 -5.98
CA GLY A 44 10.98 -10.99 -7.11
C GLY A 44 10.28 -9.95 -7.96
N ASN A 45 10.99 -9.34 -8.91
CA ASN A 45 10.40 -8.39 -9.84
C ASN A 45 9.19 -8.99 -10.57
N PRO A 46 8.12 -8.20 -10.81
CA PRO A 46 7.11 -8.60 -11.77
C PRO A 46 7.72 -8.73 -13.16
N GLU A 47 7.19 -9.64 -13.97
CA GLU A 47 7.62 -9.74 -15.37
C GLU A 47 7.19 -8.53 -16.17
N ARG A 48 5.97 -8.05 -15.94
CA ARG A 48 5.43 -6.80 -16.51
C ARG A 48 4.46 -6.17 -15.52
N ALA A 49 4.68 -4.91 -15.21
CA ALA A 49 3.80 -4.16 -14.30
C ALA A 49 3.52 -2.77 -14.83
N ASN A 50 2.49 -2.13 -14.29
CA ASN A 50 2.10 -0.75 -14.61
C ASN A 50 1.95 -0.52 -16.12
N VAL A 51 1.19 -1.43 -16.78
CA VAL A 51 0.98 -1.39 -18.23
C VAL A 51 0.15 -0.17 -18.61
N GLN A 52 0.62 0.60 -19.60
CA GLN A 52 -0.01 1.82 -20.08
C GLN A 52 -0.02 1.88 -21.62
N MET A 53 -0.95 2.66 -22.15
CA MET A 53 -0.99 3.06 -23.56
C MET A 53 -0.60 4.52 -23.68
N SER A 54 0.16 4.89 -24.72
CA SER A 54 0.41 6.31 -25.02
C SER A 54 -0.90 7.04 -25.36
N PRO A 55 -1.02 8.35 -25.07
CA PRO A 55 -2.25 9.10 -25.34
C PRO A 55 -2.75 9.06 -26.79
N ASP A 56 -1.83 8.90 -27.76
CA ASP A 56 -2.12 8.78 -29.18
C ASP A 56 -2.37 7.33 -29.65
N GLY A 57 -2.29 6.35 -28.73
CA GLY A 57 -2.54 4.93 -29.00
C GLY A 57 -1.44 4.20 -29.77
N LYS A 58 -0.28 4.83 -30.04
CA LYS A 58 0.80 4.22 -30.84
C LYS A 58 1.65 3.23 -30.09
N TYR A 59 1.82 3.44 -28.78
CA TYR A 59 2.74 2.67 -27.96
C TYR A 59 2.04 2.02 -26.78
N LEU A 60 2.46 0.80 -26.51
CA LEU A 60 2.23 0.09 -25.24
C LEU A 60 3.51 0.15 -24.42
N SER A 61 3.39 0.37 -23.12
CA SER A 61 4.53 0.47 -22.21
C SER A 61 4.27 -0.28 -20.89
N TRP A 62 5.33 -0.66 -20.23
CA TRP A 62 5.30 -1.32 -18.92
C TRP A 62 6.63 -1.22 -18.20
N VAL A 63 6.64 -1.57 -16.93
CA VAL A 63 7.85 -1.75 -16.15
C VAL A 63 8.24 -3.23 -16.16
N ALA A 64 9.51 -3.52 -16.49
CA ALA A 64 10.10 -4.87 -16.42
C ALA A 64 11.60 -4.78 -16.14
N ALA A 65 12.20 -5.86 -15.65
CA ALA A 65 13.60 -5.87 -15.28
C ALA A 65 14.54 -5.89 -16.51
N VAL A 66 15.66 -5.15 -16.40
CA VAL A 66 16.87 -5.30 -17.19
C VAL A 66 17.99 -5.64 -16.21
N ASP A 67 18.63 -6.78 -16.36
CA ASP A 67 19.66 -7.27 -15.43
C ASP A 67 19.24 -7.22 -13.95
N GLY A 68 17.98 -7.55 -13.66
CA GLY A 68 17.43 -7.56 -12.29
C GLY A 68 16.91 -6.21 -11.80
N VAL A 69 17.10 -5.11 -12.52
CA VAL A 69 16.67 -3.76 -12.13
C VAL A 69 15.48 -3.32 -12.99
N LEU A 70 14.39 -2.83 -12.36
CA LEU A 70 13.19 -2.39 -13.05
C LEU A 70 13.45 -1.18 -13.94
N ASN A 71 13.07 -1.29 -15.21
CA ASN A 71 13.18 -0.26 -16.22
C ASN A 71 11.89 -0.16 -17.03
N VAL A 72 11.70 0.96 -17.73
CA VAL A 72 10.52 1.16 -18.59
C VAL A 72 10.78 0.55 -19.94
N TRP A 73 9.86 -0.26 -20.42
CA TRP A 73 9.83 -0.90 -21.74
C TRP A 73 8.72 -0.30 -22.58
N VAL A 74 8.97 -0.14 -23.87
CA VAL A 74 8.00 0.39 -24.84
C VAL A 74 8.01 -0.50 -26.09
N ALA A 75 6.81 -0.74 -26.64
CA ALA A 75 6.60 -1.45 -27.89
C ALA A 75 5.58 -0.69 -28.78
N PRO A 76 5.55 -0.90 -30.09
CA PRO A 76 4.40 -0.55 -30.90
C PRO A 76 3.13 -1.23 -30.35
N ALA A 77 2.02 -0.49 -30.30
CA ALA A 77 0.78 -0.99 -29.67
C ALA A 77 0.18 -2.23 -30.36
N ASP A 78 0.45 -2.40 -31.66
CA ASP A 78 0.04 -3.53 -32.48
C ASP A 78 1.04 -4.70 -32.47
N ASN A 79 2.25 -4.47 -31.97
CA ASN A 79 3.32 -5.50 -31.93
C ASN A 79 4.14 -5.46 -30.61
N PRO A 80 3.56 -5.95 -29.50
CA PRO A 80 4.27 -5.99 -28.21
C PRO A 80 5.56 -6.82 -28.21
N ALA A 81 5.75 -7.70 -29.20
CA ALA A 81 6.97 -8.50 -29.32
C ALA A 81 8.21 -7.67 -29.70
N GLN A 82 8.02 -6.47 -30.28
CA GLN A 82 9.11 -5.54 -30.60
C GLN A 82 9.50 -4.61 -29.45
N ALA A 83 9.17 -5.00 -28.22
CA ALA A 83 9.48 -4.20 -27.04
C ALA A 83 10.99 -4.01 -26.84
N LYS A 84 11.36 -2.80 -26.41
CA LYS A 84 12.71 -2.46 -25.97
C LYS A 84 12.68 -1.66 -24.67
N ALA A 85 13.71 -1.83 -23.84
CA ALA A 85 13.90 -0.96 -22.69
C ALA A 85 14.30 0.44 -23.18
N VAL A 86 13.63 1.46 -22.68
CA VAL A 86 13.86 2.87 -23.04
C VAL A 86 14.54 3.64 -21.91
N THR A 87 14.74 3.00 -20.76
CA THR A 87 15.51 3.51 -19.63
C THR A 87 16.59 2.51 -19.26
N GLN A 88 17.62 2.94 -18.52
CA GLN A 88 18.79 2.12 -18.19
C GLN A 88 19.23 2.35 -16.74
N ASP A 89 18.26 2.33 -15.80
CA ASP A 89 18.62 2.35 -14.39
C ASP A 89 19.33 1.05 -13.99
N LYS A 90 20.38 1.15 -13.18
CA LYS A 90 21.20 0.02 -12.75
C LYS A 90 21.25 -0.16 -11.23
N ALA A 91 20.51 0.65 -10.50
CA ALA A 91 20.58 0.68 -9.04
C ALA A 91 19.26 0.27 -8.38
N ARG A 92 18.31 1.19 -8.27
CA ARG A 92 17.10 1.02 -7.49
C ARG A 92 15.89 0.62 -8.33
N GLY A 93 15.91 0.93 -9.63
CA GLY A 93 14.83 0.68 -10.57
C GLY A 93 13.79 1.80 -10.64
N ILE A 94 13.15 1.87 -11.80
CA ILE A 94 12.07 2.84 -12.07
C ILE A 94 10.74 2.15 -11.77
N ARG A 95 9.92 2.78 -10.92
CA ARG A 95 8.63 2.25 -10.47
C ARG A 95 7.45 3.09 -10.87
N SER A 96 7.68 4.40 -11.04
CA SER A 96 6.67 5.37 -11.43
C SER A 96 7.06 6.02 -12.74
N TYR A 97 6.21 5.86 -13.74
CA TYR A 97 6.34 6.50 -15.04
C TYR A 97 4.95 6.82 -15.59
N PHE A 98 4.91 7.73 -16.57
CA PHE A 98 3.67 8.13 -17.23
C PHE A 98 4.00 8.74 -18.59
N TRP A 99 3.00 8.77 -19.48
CA TRP A 99 3.15 9.40 -20.77
C TRP A 99 2.94 10.91 -20.69
N SER A 100 3.75 11.67 -21.42
CA SER A 100 3.44 13.06 -21.74
C SER A 100 2.46 13.11 -22.92
N TYR A 101 1.91 14.30 -23.19
CA TYR A 101 1.16 14.53 -24.41
C TYR A 101 2.06 14.87 -25.62
N GLN A 102 3.35 15.12 -25.38
CA GLN A 102 4.36 15.23 -26.44
C GLN A 102 4.51 13.86 -27.10
N PRO A 103 4.32 13.72 -28.42
CA PRO A 103 4.55 12.47 -29.13
C PRO A 103 5.96 11.91 -28.84
N ASP A 104 6.05 10.59 -28.76
CA ASP A 104 7.30 9.87 -28.53
C ASP A 104 8.06 10.27 -27.26
N THR A 105 7.37 10.80 -26.23
CA THR A 105 8.00 11.26 -25.00
C THR A 105 7.35 10.62 -23.75
N LEU A 106 8.16 9.97 -22.95
CA LEU A 106 7.77 9.33 -21.69
C LEU A 106 8.46 10.03 -20.52
N LEU A 107 7.79 10.10 -19.38
CA LEU A 107 8.29 10.72 -18.16
C LEU A 107 8.41 9.69 -17.04
N TYR A 108 9.39 9.85 -16.16
CA TYR A 108 9.50 9.01 -14.96
C TYR A 108 10.09 9.74 -13.77
N LEU A 109 9.76 9.28 -12.59
CA LEU A 109 10.33 9.75 -11.32
C LEU A 109 11.31 8.72 -10.77
N ARG A 110 12.42 9.19 -10.22
CA ARG A 110 13.43 8.35 -9.58
C ARG A 110 14.09 9.10 -8.41
N ASP A 111 14.26 8.39 -7.29
CA ASP A 111 15.06 8.80 -6.15
C ASP A 111 16.45 8.12 -6.16
N SER A 112 17.29 8.45 -5.22
CA SER A 112 18.61 7.87 -5.05
C SER A 112 18.75 7.18 -3.70
N GLY A 113 19.01 5.87 -3.69
CA GLY A 113 19.26 5.11 -2.46
C GLY A 113 18.09 5.12 -1.46
N GLY A 114 16.88 5.55 -1.84
CA GLY A 114 15.73 5.61 -0.97
C GLY A 114 15.55 6.89 -0.18
N ASP A 115 16.23 7.98 -0.59
CA ASP A 115 16.18 9.30 0.06
C ASP A 115 14.88 10.09 -0.20
N GLU A 116 14.07 9.65 -1.15
CA GLU A 116 12.82 10.30 -1.62
C GLU A 116 13.03 11.70 -2.22
N ASP A 117 14.25 12.09 -2.51
CA ASP A 117 14.55 13.26 -3.34
C ASP A 117 14.30 12.88 -4.82
N PHE A 118 13.03 12.84 -5.19
CA PHE A 118 12.59 12.40 -6.51
C PHE A 118 12.90 13.44 -7.57
N HIS A 119 13.69 13.04 -8.59
CA HIS A 119 13.88 13.82 -9.79
C HIS A 119 12.94 13.36 -10.91
N LEU A 120 12.51 14.32 -11.74
CA LEU A 120 11.70 14.07 -12.94
C LEU A 120 12.59 13.97 -14.16
N TYR A 121 12.44 12.88 -14.91
CA TYR A 121 13.17 12.61 -16.15
C TYR A 121 12.21 12.57 -17.34
N ALA A 122 12.69 13.00 -18.51
CA ALA A 122 12.03 12.77 -19.80
C ALA A 122 12.87 11.85 -20.67
N VAL A 123 12.21 10.92 -21.37
CA VAL A 123 12.83 10.04 -22.37
C VAL A 123 12.25 10.36 -23.74
N ASP A 124 13.11 10.71 -24.70
CA ASP A 124 12.75 10.80 -26.11
C ASP A 124 12.95 9.42 -26.76
N LEU A 125 11.84 8.81 -27.19
CA LEU A 125 11.85 7.47 -27.79
C LEU A 125 12.55 7.39 -29.15
N LYS A 126 12.71 8.51 -29.86
CA LYS A 126 13.39 8.57 -31.17
C LYS A 126 14.90 8.50 -31.01
N THR A 127 15.41 9.22 -30.02
CA THR A 127 16.86 9.27 -29.73
C THR A 127 17.30 8.25 -28.70
N GLY A 128 16.37 7.76 -27.86
CA GLY A 128 16.66 6.90 -26.71
C GLY A 128 17.36 7.63 -25.56
N GLN A 129 17.38 8.96 -25.57
CA GLN A 129 18.05 9.75 -24.54
C GLN A 129 17.09 10.08 -23.41
N ALA A 130 17.55 9.87 -22.18
CA ALA A 130 16.90 10.35 -20.96
C ALA A 130 17.55 11.65 -20.48
N LYS A 131 16.74 12.63 -20.11
CA LYS A 131 17.17 13.92 -19.56
C LYS A 131 16.58 14.10 -18.17
N ASP A 132 17.39 14.47 -17.19
CA ASP A 132 16.94 14.98 -15.90
C ASP A 132 16.38 16.41 -16.09
N LEU A 133 15.09 16.60 -15.80
CA LEU A 133 14.41 17.89 -15.92
C LEU A 133 14.52 18.72 -14.63
N THR A 134 14.95 18.08 -13.52
CA THR A 134 15.04 18.70 -12.20
C THR A 134 16.38 18.42 -11.52
N PRO A 135 17.54 18.72 -12.18
CA PRO A 135 18.89 18.32 -11.74
C PRO A 135 19.38 19.21 -10.58
N PHE A 136 18.61 19.28 -9.49
CA PHE A 136 18.92 20.11 -8.33
C PHE A 136 19.11 19.21 -7.10
N PRO A 137 20.23 19.28 -6.39
CA PRO A 137 20.49 18.42 -5.24
C PRO A 137 19.50 18.71 -4.10
N LYS A 138 19.11 17.66 -3.38
CA LYS A 138 18.17 17.74 -2.24
C LYS A 138 16.82 18.37 -2.61
N THR A 139 16.36 18.12 -3.82
CA THR A 139 15.10 18.61 -4.35
C THR A 139 14.16 17.45 -4.59
N THR A 140 12.94 17.57 -4.11
CA THR A 140 11.85 16.66 -4.47
C THR A 140 10.98 17.31 -5.54
N ALA A 141 10.93 16.71 -6.72
CA ALA A 141 10.05 17.14 -7.79
C ALA A 141 8.65 16.50 -7.65
N GLN A 142 7.61 17.30 -7.84
CA GLN A 142 6.22 16.87 -7.85
C GLN A 142 5.55 17.30 -9.14
N VAL A 143 4.85 16.38 -9.82
CA VAL A 143 4.08 16.73 -11.02
C VAL A 143 2.87 17.55 -10.60
N ALA A 144 2.83 18.81 -11.01
CA ALA A 144 1.75 19.74 -10.72
C ALA A 144 0.70 19.81 -11.83
N GLY A 145 1.02 19.36 -13.04
CA GLY A 145 0.04 19.29 -14.12
C GLY A 145 0.60 18.92 -15.49
N LEU A 146 -0.22 18.24 -16.27
CA LEU A 146 -0.02 17.94 -17.68
C LEU A 146 -1.24 18.40 -18.47
N SER A 147 -1.04 18.88 -19.68
CA SER A 147 -2.14 19.34 -20.53
C SER A 147 -1.95 18.94 -21.99
N PRO A 148 -2.99 18.37 -22.63
CA PRO A 148 -2.95 18.12 -24.08
C PRO A 148 -2.87 19.39 -24.92
N LYS A 149 -3.21 20.56 -24.36
CA LYS A 149 -3.05 21.86 -25.05
C LYS A 149 -1.61 22.33 -25.10
N HIS A 150 -0.76 21.84 -24.21
CA HIS A 150 0.66 22.19 -24.08
C HIS A 150 1.52 20.95 -24.05
N PRO A 151 1.50 20.12 -25.11
CA PRO A 151 2.12 18.78 -25.09
C PRO A 151 3.62 18.80 -24.80
N GLY A 152 4.35 19.84 -25.22
CA GLY A 152 5.80 19.98 -25.04
C GLY A 152 6.25 20.49 -23.67
N THR A 153 5.31 20.70 -22.73
CA THR A 153 5.66 21.26 -21.41
C THR A 153 4.91 20.53 -20.29
N ILE A 154 5.42 20.66 -19.06
CA ILE A 154 4.83 20.11 -17.83
C ILE A 154 4.93 21.13 -16.71
N LEU A 155 3.97 21.13 -15.79
CA LEU A 155 4.08 21.85 -14.52
C LEU A 155 4.72 20.97 -13.46
N VAL A 156 5.76 21.49 -12.81
CA VAL A 156 6.52 20.78 -11.77
C VAL A 156 6.64 21.67 -10.54
N GLY A 157 6.26 21.14 -9.40
CA GLY A 157 6.59 21.69 -8.10
C GLY A 157 8.01 21.29 -7.71
N MET A 158 8.85 22.22 -7.29
CA MET A 158 10.21 21.94 -6.82
C MET A 158 10.50 22.73 -5.54
N ASN A 159 11.11 22.05 -4.56
CA ASN A 159 11.48 22.63 -3.27
C ASN A 159 12.97 23.03 -3.19
N ASP A 160 13.58 23.34 -4.33
CA ASP A 160 15.00 23.69 -4.46
C ASP A 160 15.36 25.05 -3.84
N ARG A 161 14.40 25.96 -3.72
CA ARG A 161 14.57 27.25 -3.04
C ARG A 161 14.31 27.16 -1.54
N ASP A 162 13.28 26.41 -1.15
CA ASP A 162 12.84 26.24 0.23
C ASP A 162 12.50 24.77 0.44
N ALA A 163 13.21 24.08 1.32
CA ALA A 163 13.04 22.65 1.54
C ALA A 163 11.62 22.23 1.99
N GLN A 164 10.84 23.17 2.54
CA GLN A 164 9.49 22.93 3.04
C GLN A 164 8.40 23.18 1.98
N TRP A 165 8.65 24.08 1.01
CA TRP A 165 7.61 24.57 0.10
C TRP A 165 8.03 24.49 -1.36
N HIS A 166 7.14 23.96 -2.18
CA HIS A 166 7.38 23.79 -3.60
C HIS A 166 6.95 25.03 -4.38
N ASP A 167 7.88 25.63 -5.10
CA ASP A 167 7.58 26.61 -6.13
C ASP A 167 7.08 25.90 -7.39
N VAL A 168 6.21 26.52 -8.19
CA VAL A 168 5.68 25.90 -9.41
C VAL A 168 6.40 26.45 -10.64
N TYR A 169 6.95 25.55 -11.42
CA TYR A 169 7.62 25.86 -12.68
C TYR A 169 6.91 25.23 -13.87
N LYS A 170 6.91 25.93 -15.00
CA LYS A 170 6.66 25.33 -16.31
C LYS A 170 7.98 24.87 -16.88
N VAL A 171 8.10 23.59 -17.20
CA VAL A 171 9.31 22.97 -17.71
C VAL A 171 9.10 22.51 -19.15
N ASP A 172 9.98 22.91 -20.07
CA ASP A 172 10.01 22.46 -21.44
C ASP A 172 10.64 21.07 -21.51
N LEU A 173 9.94 20.10 -22.09
CA LEU A 173 10.37 18.69 -22.10
C LEU A 173 11.61 18.44 -22.96
N ALA A 174 11.80 19.21 -24.03
CA ALA A 174 12.92 19.03 -24.96
C ALA A 174 14.19 19.66 -24.40
N SER A 175 14.13 20.93 -23.99
CA SER A 175 15.30 21.67 -23.51
C SER A 175 15.61 21.45 -22.03
N GLY A 176 14.60 21.14 -21.21
CA GLY A 176 14.67 21.16 -19.74
C GLY A 176 14.64 22.58 -19.16
N THR A 177 14.40 23.59 -20.00
CA THR A 177 14.31 24.99 -19.54
C THR A 177 13.09 25.14 -18.63
N ARG A 178 13.32 25.70 -17.42
CA ARG A 178 12.25 25.99 -16.47
C ARG A 178 11.93 27.46 -16.43
N THR A 179 10.62 27.79 -16.34
CA THR A 179 10.11 29.14 -16.13
C THR A 179 9.29 29.13 -14.85
N LEU A 180 9.65 30.00 -13.89
CA LEU A 180 8.89 30.14 -12.64
C LEU A 180 7.50 30.71 -12.95
N LEU A 181 6.46 29.99 -12.54
CA LEU A 181 5.06 30.44 -12.61
C LEU A 181 4.57 30.99 -11.29
N GLU A 182 4.93 30.34 -10.20
CA GLU A 182 4.49 30.72 -8.86
C GLU A 182 5.62 30.50 -7.86
N LYS A 183 6.00 31.57 -7.16
CA LYS A 183 6.86 31.49 -5.99
C LYS A 183 5.99 31.22 -4.77
N ASN A 184 6.26 30.14 -4.06
CA ASN A 184 5.43 29.74 -2.92
C ASN A 184 5.84 30.44 -1.62
N ASP A 185 5.60 31.75 -1.54
CA ASP A 185 5.78 32.50 -0.30
C ASP A 185 4.54 32.44 0.62
N ALA A 186 3.41 31.89 0.12
CA ALA A 186 2.14 31.81 0.83
C ALA A 186 1.92 30.45 1.55
N GLN A 187 2.93 29.57 1.57
CA GLN A 187 2.87 28.27 2.24
C GLN A 187 1.72 27.38 1.70
N ILE A 188 1.58 27.36 0.39
CA ILE A 188 0.57 26.56 -0.31
C ILE A 188 1.01 25.10 -0.32
N ALA A 189 0.11 24.20 0.08
CA ALA A 189 0.32 22.75 0.08
C ALA A 189 0.16 22.13 -1.30
N GLY A 190 -0.72 22.70 -2.15
CA GLY A 190 -0.97 22.19 -3.50
C GLY A 190 -1.72 23.19 -4.36
N TYR A 191 -1.56 23.07 -5.67
CA TYR A 191 -2.17 23.95 -6.66
C TYR A 191 -3.02 23.16 -7.64
N ILE A 192 -4.07 23.79 -8.17
CA ILE A 192 -4.89 23.26 -9.26
C ILE A 192 -4.77 24.22 -10.44
N ALA A 193 -4.19 23.74 -11.52
CA ALA A 193 -4.08 24.46 -12.78
C ALA A 193 -5.23 24.11 -13.73
N ASP A 194 -5.58 25.03 -14.60
CA ASP A 194 -6.41 24.72 -15.76
C ASP A 194 -5.56 24.15 -16.93
N ALA A 195 -6.22 23.78 -18.01
CA ALA A 195 -5.54 23.21 -19.17
C ALA A 195 -4.59 24.17 -19.90
N ASP A 196 -4.65 25.46 -19.60
CA ASP A 196 -3.73 26.49 -20.14
C ASP A 196 -2.59 26.81 -19.15
N TYR A 197 -2.41 25.96 -18.10
CA TYR A 197 -1.42 26.10 -17.04
C TYR A 197 -1.59 27.36 -16.18
N THR A 198 -2.79 27.93 -16.13
CA THR A 198 -3.12 28.97 -15.17
C THR A 198 -3.49 28.33 -13.83
N LEU A 199 -2.77 28.67 -12.75
CA LEU A 199 -3.09 28.24 -11.40
C LEU A 199 -4.40 28.91 -10.95
N LYS A 200 -5.48 28.13 -10.80
CA LYS A 200 -6.83 28.64 -10.51
C LYS A 200 -7.20 28.50 -9.05
N TYR A 201 -6.83 27.37 -8.43
CA TYR A 201 -7.10 27.11 -7.02
C TYR A 201 -5.83 26.64 -6.33
N ALA A 202 -5.82 26.80 -5.00
CA ALA A 202 -4.74 26.35 -4.14
C ALA A 202 -5.31 25.90 -2.80
N GLN A 203 -4.58 25.03 -2.12
CA GLN A 203 -4.92 24.60 -0.76
C GLN A 203 -3.79 25.01 0.19
N ARG A 204 -4.14 25.63 1.31
CA ARG A 204 -3.22 26.06 2.35
C ARG A 204 -3.64 25.48 3.70
N SER A 205 -2.72 24.80 4.37
CA SER A 205 -2.94 24.29 5.73
C SER A 205 -3.02 25.44 6.74
N ARG A 206 -3.82 25.23 7.77
CA ARG A 206 -3.99 26.21 8.86
C ARG A 206 -3.43 25.68 10.19
N PRO A 207 -3.07 26.58 11.14
CA PRO A 207 -2.57 26.21 12.47
C PRO A 207 -3.59 25.41 13.32
N ASP A 208 -4.90 25.53 13.02
CA ASP A 208 -5.95 24.73 13.67
C ASP A 208 -6.07 23.31 13.12
N GLY A 209 -5.22 22.94 12.15
CA GLY A 209 -5.22 21.65 11.48
C GLY A 209 -6.25 21.54 10.34
N GLY A 210 -7.06 22.55 10.08
CA GLY A 210 -7.93 22.65 8.91
C GLY A 210 -7.15 23.14 7.67
N ALA A 211 -7.88 23.46 6.60
CA ALA A 211 -7.29 24.04 5.40
C ALA A 211 -8.17 25.14 4.81
N ASP A 212 -7.55 26.13 4.17
CA ASP A 212 -8.21 27.07 3.27
C ASP A 212 -8.10 26.56 1.84
N VAL A 213 -9.19 26.61 1.09
CA VAL A 213 -9.16 26.56 -0.37
C VAL A 213 -9.16 28.01 -0.88
N LEU A 214 -8.16 28.33 -1.69
CA LEU A 214 -7.97 29.65 -2.26
C LEU A 214 -8.30 29.61 -3.75
N ARG A 215 -8.77 30.74 -4.28
CA ARG A 215 -9.01 30.96 -5.72
C ARG A 215 -8.16 32.14 -6.18
N ARG A 216 -7.63 32.07 -7.38
CA ARG A 216 -6.91 33.19 -8.01
C ARG A 216 -7.91 34.28 -8.39
N GLY A 217 -7.79 35.46 -7.79
CA GLY A 217 -8.59 36.65 -8.11
C GLY A 217 -8.19 37.30 -9.44
N ALA A 218 -9.00 38.24 -9.92
CA ALA A 218 -8.73 38.95 -11.16
C ALA A 218 -7.45 39.82 -11.09
N ASN A 219 -7.06 40.26 -9.90
CA ASN A 219 -5.82 41.01 -9.64
C ASN A 219 -4.59 40.09 -9.49
N GLY A 220 -4.75 38.78 -9.66
CA GLY A 220 -3.68 37.79 -9.49
C GLY A 220 -3.38 37.37 -8.05
N ALA A 221 -4.07 37.94 -7.04
CA ALA A 221 -3.93 37.54 -5.65
C ALA A 221 -4.71 36.24 -5.34
N TRP A 222 -4.25 35.55 -4.29
CA TRP A 222 -5.00 34.40 -3.73
C TRP A 222 -6.07 34.93 -2.76
N GLU A 223 -7.32 34.58 -3.02
CA GLU A 223 -8.50 34.93 -2.22
C GLU A 223 -9.12 33.68 -1.63
N LYS A 224 -9.60 33.75 -0.37
CA LYS A 224 -10.29 32.60 0.24
C LYS A 224 -11.55 32.27 -0.56
N PHE A 225 -11.63 31.03 -1.02
CA PHE A 225 -12.77 30.48 -1.74
C PHE A 225 -13.63 29.62 -0.84
N ASP A 226 -12.99 28.78 -0.01
CA ASP A 226 -13.68 27.82 0.84
C ASP A 226 -12.88 27.51 2.11
N ASP A 227 -13.52 26.86 3.07
CA ASP A 227 -13.00 26.48 4.36
C ASP A 227 -13.20 25.00 4.63
N ILE A 228 -12.12 24.28 4.96
CA ILE A 228 -12.18 22.86 5.31
C ILE A 228 -11.81 22.73 6.79
N PRO A 229 -12.78 22.36 7.67
CA PRO A 229 -12.50 22.11 9.07
C PRO A 229 -11.53 20.94 9.30
N PHE A 230 -10.89 20.92 10.47
CA PHE A 230 -9.94 19.86 10.83
C PHE A 230 -10.52 18.45 10.72
N GLU A 231 -11.76 18.26 11.15
CA GLU A 231 -12.43 16.95 11.10
C GLU A 231 -12.73 16.47 9.67
N ASP A 232 -12.75 17.38 8.68
CA ASP A 232 -13.04 17.05 7.29
C ASP A 232 -11.80 16.97 6.39
N VAL A 233 -10.65 17.48 6.82
CA VAL A 233 -9.49 17.72 5.95
C VAL A 233 -8.86 16.46 5.34
N LEU A 234 -9.05 15.29 5.93
CA LEU A 234 -8.58 14.02 5.36
C LEU A 234 -9.57 13.39 4.36
N THR A 235 -10.81 13.92 4.32
CA THR A 235 -11.90 13.40 3.50
C THR A 235 -12.50 14.46 2.57
N THR A 236 -11.94 15.68 2.60
CA THR A 236 -12.43 16.81 1.79
C THR A 236 -11.27 17.49 1.09
N SER A 237 -11.35 17.58 -0.22
CA SER A 237 -10.35 18.27 -1.04
C SER A 237 -10.90 18.73 -2.38
N PRO A 238 -10.38 19.85 -2.93
CA PRO A 238 -10.64 20.19 -4.31
C PRO A 238 -9.97 19.17 -5.25
N GLY A 239 -10.70 18.75 -6.29
CA GLY A 239 -10.23 17.87 -7.33
C GLY A 239 -9.80 18.62 -8.59
N GLY A 240 -10.02 18.03 -9.77
CA GLY A 240 -9.66 18.60 -11.06
C GLY A 240 -10.72 19.55 -11.66
N LEU A 241 -10.25 20.41 -12.58
CA LEU A 241 -11.08 21.23 -13.44
C LEU A 241 -11.37 20.49 -14.77
N THR A 242 -12.59 20.61 -15.29
CA THR A 242 -12.89 20.23 -16.68
C THR A 242 -12.06 21.05 -17.66
N LEU A 243 -11.78 20.48 -18.86
CA LEU A 243 -10.96 21.16 -19.88
C LEU A 243 -11.57 22.47 -20.38
N ASP A 244 -12.91 22.62 -20.32
CA ASP A 244 -13.63 23.85 -20.61
C ASP A 244 -13.62 24.85 -19.44
N ARG A 245 -13.04 24.48 -18.29
CA ARG A 245 -12.90 25.29 -17.06
C ARG A 245 -14.21 25.69 -16.39
N ARG A 246 -15.33 25.05 -16.74
CA ARG A 246 -16.66 25.38 -16.20
C ARG A 246 -16.98 24.65 -14.90
N THR A 247 -16.37 23.50 -14.67
CA THR A 247 -16.66 22.65 -13.51
C THR A 247 -15.39 22.36 -12.74
N LEU A 248 -15.42 22.64 -11.44
CA LEU A 248 -14.46 22.13 -10.45
C LEU A 248 -15.11 20.95 -9.73
N TYR A 249 -14.48 19.79 -9.79
CA TYR A 249 -14.91 18.68 -8.95
C TYR A 249 -14.36 18.81 -7.55
N PHE A 250 -15.11 18.34 -6.57
CA PHE A 250 -14.77 18.49 -5.16
C PHE A 250 -15.24 17.27 -4.37
N THR A 251 -14.35 16.59 -3.69
CA THR A 251 -14.71 15.55 -2.72
C THR A 251 -14.99 16.24 -1.39
N ASP A 252 -16.14 15.98 -0.75
CA ASP A 252 -16.60 16.76 0.41
C ASP A 252 -17.36 15.90 1.42
N SER A 253 -16.89 15.90 2.68
CA SER A 253 -17.53 15.25 3.82
C SER A 253 -18.23 16.23 4.78
N ARG A 254 -18.20 17.53 4.53
CA ARG A 254 -18.82 18.52 5.40
C ARG A 254 -20.34 18.33 5.47
N GLY A 255 -20.89 18.32 6.68
CA GLY A 255 -22.31 18.06 6.92
C GLY A 255 -22.74 16.60 6.71
N ARG A 256 -21.81 15.66 6.50
CA ARG A 256 -22.04 14.23 6.31
C ARG A 256 -20.91 13.40 6.93
N ASN A 257 -21.05 12.09 7.00
CA ASN A 257 -19.97 11.21 7.45
C ASN A 257 -19.04 10.81 6.31
N THR A 258 -19.58 10.19 5.26
CA THR A 258 -18.82 9.77 4.09
C THR A 258 -18.62 10.91 3.12
N ALA A 259 -17.42 10.99 2.51
CA ALA A 259 -17.12 11.95 1.48
C ALA A 259 -17.92 11.65 0.21
N ALA A 260 -18.54 12.67 -0.38
CA ALA A 260 -19.27 12.60 -1.64
C ALA A 260 -18.58 13.43 -2.71
N LEU A 261 -18.80 13.11 -3.98
CA LEU A 261 -18.32 13.92 -5.10
C LEU A 261 -19.35 14.99 -5.45
N PHE A 262 -18.87 16.24 -5.51
CA PHE A 262 -19.61 17.41 -5.97
C PHE A 262 -19.01 17.99 -7.24
N ALA A 263 -19.87 18.53 -8.09
CA ALA A 263 -19.52 19.40 -9.20
C ALA A 263 -19.85 20.85 -8.81
N ILE A 264 -18.87 21.74 -8.90
CA ILE A 264 -19.01 23.17 -8.61
C ILE A 264 -18.96 23.90 -9.94
N ASP A 265 -20.03 24.63 -10.30
CA ASP A 265 -20.02 25.55 -11.44
C ASP A 265 -19.10 26.73 -11.10
N VAL A 266 -18.04 26.90 -11.88
CA VAL A 266 -16.98 27.88 -11.59
C VAL A 266 -17.47 29.32 -11.63
N ALA A 267 -18.47 29.62 -12.48
CA ALA A 267 -19.00 30.97 -12.65
C ALA A 267 -19.94 31.37 -11.52
N SER A 268 -20.87 30.50 -11.14
CA SER A 268 -21.88 30.78 -10.11
C SER A 268 -21.51 30.30 -8.71
N GLY A 269 -20.53 29.41 -8.58
CA GLY A 269 -20.21 28.74 -7.32
C GLY A 269 -21.24 27.70 -6.87
N LYS A 270 -22.25 27.40 -7.70
CA LYS A 270 -23.29 26.43 -7.37
C LYS A 270 -22.69 25.02 -7.26
N ARG A 271 -22.94 24.36 -6.12
CA ARG A 271 -22.56 22.98 -5.86
C ARG A 271 -23.71 22.03 -6.22
N THR A 272 -23.39 20.96 -6.92
CA THR A 272 -24.31 19.88 -7.29
C THR A 272 -23.71 18.56 -6.86
N LEU A 273 -24.47 17.76 -6.11
CA LEU A 273 -24.07 16.40 -5.74
C LEU A 273 -23.99 15.54 -7.00
N VAL A 274 -22.87 14.87 -7.21
CA VAL A 274 -22.64 13.94 -8.33
C VAL A 274 -22.87 12.51 -7.88
N LEU A 275 -22.20 12.11 -6.79
CA LEU A 275 -22.32 10.77 -6.24
C LEU A 275 -22.00 10.77 -4.74
N GLU A 276 -22.71 9.94 -4.00
CA GLU A 276 -22.44 9.60 -2.60
C GLU A 276 -22.65 8.11 -2.34
N ASP A 277 -22.02 7.59 -1.30
CA ASP A 277 -22.28 6.26 -0.75
C ASP A 277 -22.47 6.38 0.78
N ALA A 278 -23.35 5.54 1.34
CA ALA A 278 -23.69 5.62 2.76
C ALA A 278 -22.62 4.98 3.68
N ARG A 279 -21.78 4.09 3.16
CA ARG A 279 -20.84 3.28 3.94
C ARG A 279 -19.39 3.63 3.70
N ALA A 280 -19.05 4.13 2.50
CA ALA A 280 -17.68 4.43 2.11
C ALA A 280 -17.55 5.83 1.51
N ASP A 281 -16.36 6.39 1.61
CA ASP A 281 -15.99 7.60 0.90
C ASP A 281 -15.93 7.33 -0.61
N VAL A 282 -16.26 8.33 -1.42
CA VAL A 282 -15.98 8.25 -2.86
C VAL A 282 -14.47 8.20 -3.08
N GLY A 283 -14.05 7.32 -3.97
CA GLY A 283 -12.66 7.06 -4.33
C GLY A 283 -12.22 7.75 -5.62
N GLY A 284 -11.54 6.98 -6.48
CA GLY A 284 -11.07 7.44 -7.78
C GLY A 284 -12.18 7.83 -8.73
N THR A 285 -11.88 8.70 -9.68
CA THR A 285 -12.81 9.09 -10.74
C THR A 285 -12.31 8.64 -12.10
N LEU A 286 -13.21 8.16 -12.94
CA LEU A 286 -12.97 7.91 -14.35
C LEU A 286 -13.54 9.08 -15.14
N ALA A 287 -12.65 9.92 -15.67
CA ALA A 287 -13.04 11.10 -16.43
C ALA A 287 -12.88 10.88 -17.95
N ASP A 288 -13.75 11.50 -18.73
CA ASP A 288 -13.64 11.55 -20.18
C ASP A 288 -12.34 12.27 -20.60
N PRO A 289 -11.45 11.66 -21.39
CA PRO A 289 -10.14 12.23 -21.69
C PRO A 289 -10.20 13.51 -22.55
N ALA A 290 -11.28 13.72 -23.30
CA ALA A 290 -11.45 14.89 -24.16
C ALA A 290 -12.08 16.09 -23.45
N THR A 291 -12.82 15.86 -22.36
CA THR A 291 -13.57 16.92 -21.67
C THR A 291 -13.19 17.11 -20.22
N GLY A 292 -12.62 16.08 -19.59
CA GLY A 292 -12.37 16.03 -18.15
C GLY A 292 -13.63 15.84 -17.30
N LYS A 293 -14.79 15.55 -17.91
CA LYS A 293 -16.04 15.28 -17.17
C LYS A 293 -16.00 13.89 -16.55
N VAL A 294 -16.38 13.79 -15.28
CA VAL A 294 -16.46 12.52 -14.58
C VAL A 294 -17.58 11.66 -15.15
N GLN A 295 -17.25 10.42 -15.49
CA GLN A 295 -18.15 9.43 -16.07
C GLN A 295 -18.49 8.30 -15.09
N ALA A 296 -17.55 7.94 -14.22
CA ALA A 296 -17.77 6.98 -13.13
C ALA A 296 -16.92 7.34 -11.93
N VAL A 297 -17.31 6.83 -10.76
CA VAL A 297 -16.63 7.03 -9.49
C VAL A 297 -16.45 5.68 -8.82
N SER A 298 -15.27 5.38 -8.30
CA SER A 298 -15.06 4.17 -7.52
C SER A 298 -15.52 4.37 -6.08
N VAL A 299 -16.04 3.30 -5.47
CA VAL A 299 -16.42 3.22 -4.07
C VAL A 299 -15.88 1.90 -3.52
N ASP A 300 -14.93 1.97 -2.61
CA ASP A 300 -14.31 0.79 -2.01
C ASP A 300 -14.79 0.64 -0.55
N TYR A 301 -15.78 -0.23 -0.31
CA TYR A 301 -16.19 -0.61 1.04
C TYR A 301 -15.59 -1.97 1.42
N LEU A 302 -16.17 -3.07 0.94
CA LEU A 302 -15.60 -4.42 1.05
C LEU A 302 -14.74 -4.75 -0.17
N ARG A 303 -15.13 -4.20 -1.33
CA ARG A 303 -14.46 -4.33 -2.61
C ARG A 303 -14.65 -3.04 -3.40
N ASP A 304 -13.76 -2.77 -4.34
CA ASP A 304 -13.86 -1.59 -5.21
C ASP A 304 -14.93 -1.80 -6.30
N GLU A 305 -15.88 -0.87 -6.38
CA GLU A 305 -17.00 -0.90 -7.32
C GLU A 305 -17.09 0.42 -8.09
N TRP A 306 -17.22 0.33 -9.41
CA TRP A 306 -17.49 1.49 -10.25
C TRP A 306 -18.97 1.88 -10.21
N LYS A 307 -19.26 3.09 -9.77
CA LYS A 307 -20.60 3.69 -9.81
C LYS A 307 -20.69 4.63 -11.01
N VAL A 308 -21.60 4.32 -11.94
CA VAL A 308 -21.76 5.06 -13.21
C VAL A 308 -22.43 6.40 -12.96
N VAL A 309 -21.79 7.48 -13.42
CA VAL A 309 -22.31 8.86 -13.43
C VAL A 309 -22.87 9.20 -14.81
N ASP A 310 -22.10 8.92 -15.87
CA ASP A 310 -22.53 9.10 -17.25
C ASP A 310 -23.03 7.78 -17.86
N PRO A 311 -24.31 7.68 -18.27
CA PRO A 311 -24.84 6.47 -18.87
C PRO A 311 -24.07 5.97 -20.10
N ALA A 312 -23.34 6.85 -20.81
CA ALA A 312 -22.57 6.50 -22.00
C ALA A 312 -21.45 5.48 -21.74
N ILE A 313 -20.93 5.38 -20.48
CA ILE A 313 -19.86 4.44 -20.10
C ILE A 313 -20.40 3.13 -19.52
N ARG A 314 -21.72 3.02 -19.28
CA ARG A 314 -22.31 1.88 -18.54
C ARG A 314 -22.02 0.54 -19.20
N ALA A 315 -22.21 0.45 -20.51
CA ALA A 315 -22.02 -0.81 -21.24
C ALA A 315 -20.54 -1.26 -21.22
N ASP A 316 -19.61 -0.28 -21.24
CA ASP A 316 -18.18 -0.56 -21.16
C ASP A 316 -17.83 -1.16 -19.80
N LEU A 317 -18.22 -0.52 -18.69
CA LEU A 317 -17.93 -1.01 -17.34
C LEU A 317 -18.58 -2.37 -17.09
N GLN A 318 -19.84 -2.59 -17.46
CA GLN A 318 -20.50 -3.90 -17.32
C GLN A 318 -19.75 -5.00 -18.06
N LYS A 319 -19.19 -4.70 -19.22
CA LYS A 319 -18.39 -5.66 -19.99
C LYS A 319 -17.05 -5.97 -19.31
N LEU A 320 -16.42 -4.97 -18.73
CA LEU A 320 -15.16 -5.14 -17.99
C LEU A 320 -15.38 -5.93 -16.71
N GLU A 321 -16.43 -5.65 -15.96
CA GLU A 321 -16.80 -6.39 -14.75
C GLU A 321 -17.12 -7.88 -15.03
N ALA A 322 -17.58 -8.21 -16.26
CA ALA A 322 -17.87 -9.58 -16.67
C ALA A 322 -16.62 -10.44 -16.96
N ILE A 323 -15.39 -9.92 -16.86
CA ILE A 323 -14.14 -10.68 -17.03
C ILE A 323 -14.06 -11.82 -16.02
N GLY A 324 -14.49 -11.59 -14.78
CA GLY A 324 -14.46 -12.59 -13.73
C GLY A 324 -14.82 -12.00 -12.35
N PRO A 325 -14.62 -12.76 -11.27
CA PRO A 325 -15.01 -12.36 -9.92
C PRO A 325 -14.07 -11.32 -9.27
N GLY A 326 -13.01 -10.88 -9.94
CA GLY A 326 -12.06 -9.87 -9.45
C GLY A 326 -12.54 -8.43 -9.68
N ASP A 327 -11.75 -7.47 -9.24
CA ASP A 327 -11.98 -6.05 -9.41
C ASP A 327 -11.26 -5.53 -10.65
N VAL A 328 -11.86 -4.56 -11.34
CA VAL A 328 -11.32 -3.99 -12.57
C VAL A 328 -10.94 -2.54 -12.35
N SER A 329 -9.71 -2.19 -12.71
CA SER A 329 -9.24 -0.81 -12.79
C SER A 329 -8.94 -0.41 -14.23
N VAL A 330 -9.15 0.86 -14.55
CA VAL A 330 -8.80 1.46 -15.85
C VAL A 330 -7.49 2.20 -15.68
N ASN A 331 -6.40 1.65 -16.22
CA ASN A 331 -5.06 2.20 -16.07
C ASN A 331 -4.83 3.43 -16.96
N THR A 332 -5.16 3.31 -18.25
CA THR A 332 -5.04 4.40 -19.23
C THR A 332 -6.12 4.33 -20.29
N ARG A 333 -6.42 5.48 -20.88
CA ARG A 333 -7.31 5.65 -22.02
C ARG A 333 -6.62 6.51 -23.06
N THR A 334 -6.79 6.20 -24.34
CA THR A 334 -6.34 7.09 -25.44
C THR A 334 -7.14 8.38 -25.46
N LEU A 335 -6.57 9.47 -26.01
CA LEU A 335 -7.27 10.77 -26.10
C LEU A 335 -8.56 10.71 -26.91
N ASP A 336 -8.65 9.83 -27.92
CA ASP A 336 -9.86 9.59 -28.72
C ASP A 336 -10.83 8.61 -28.05
N ASP A 337 -10.48 8.14 -26.85
CA ASP A 337 -11.24 7.22 -26.00
C ASP A 337 -11.63 5.88 -26.65
N LYS A 338 -10.90 5.45 -27.67
CA LYS A 338 -11.20 4.19 -28.37
C LYS A 338 -10.50 2.98 -27.78
N THR A 339 -9.37 3.18 -27.11
CA THR A 339 -8.60 2.08 -26.54
C THR A 339 -8.29 2.33 -25.06
N TRP A 340 -8.58 1.34 -24.22
CA TRP A 340 -8.26 1.38 -22.80
C TRP A 340 -7.29 0.27 -22.44
N ILE A 341 -6.40 0.53 -21.49
CA ILE A 341 -5.67 -0.51 -20.76
C ILE A 341 -6.34 -0.67 -19.42
N VAL A 342 -6.77 -1.89 -19.16
CA VAL A 342 -7.44 -2.25 -17.91
C VAL A 342 -6.65 -3.33 -17.19
N ALA A 343 -6.69 -3.31 -15.87
CA ALA A 343 -6.11 -4.34 -15.02
C ALA A 343 -7.22 -5.05 -14.26
N TYR A 344 -7.12 -6.37 -14.21
CA TYR A 344 -8.02 -7.25 -13.49
C TYR A 344 -7.29 -7.83 -12.30
N SER A 345 -7.81 -7.61 -11.09
CA SER A 345 -7.26 -8.05 -9.82
C SER A 345 -8.21 -9.02 -9.12
N ALA A 346 -7.70 -10.20 -8.78
CA ALA A 346 -8.35 -11.15 -7.89
C ALA A 346 -7.34 -11.58 -6.83
N ALA A 347 -7.79 -11.95 -5.64
CA ALA A 347 -6.88 -12.32 -4.56
C ALA A 347 -6.08 -13.59 -4.92
N GLU A 348 -6.73 -14.56 -5.52
CA GLU A 348 -6.20 -15.89 -5.88
C GLU A 348 -5.53 -15.96 -7.26
N ALA A 349 -5.24 -14.82 -7.87
CA ALA A 349 -4.57 -14.77 -9.18
C ALA A 349 -3.62 -13.56 -9.26
N PRO A 350 -2.51 -13.67 -10.02
CA PRO A 350 -1.70 -12.50 -10.32
C PRO A 350 -2.50 -11.49 -11.15
N LEU A 351 -2.15 -10.21 -11.01
CA LEU A 351 -2.76 -9.12 -11.79
C LEU A 351 -2.62 -9.39 -13.29
N VAL A 352 -3.71 -9.23 -14.04
CA VAL A 352 -3.73 -9.44 -15.51
C VAL A 352 -4.14 -8.15 -16.21
N TYR A 353 -3.41 -7.81 -17.26
CA TYR A 353 -3.68 -6.63 -18.08
C TYR A 353 -4.37 -7.01 -19.38
N TYR A 354 -5.35 -6.18 -19.78
CA TYR A 354 -6.09 -6.31 -21.03
C TYR A 354 -6.08 -4.99 -21.81
N ARG A 355 -6.14 -5.13 -23.14
CA ARG A 355 -6.51 -4.04 -24.03
C ARG A 355 -8.00 -4.16 -24.37
N TYR A 356 -8.73 -3.13 -24.10
CA TYR A 356 -10.13 -3.00 -24.46
C TYR A 356 -10.27 -2.08 -25.67
N ASP A 357 -10.73 -2.62 -26.80
CA ASP A 357 -11.13 -1.87 -27.98
C ASP A 357 -12.60 -1.48 -27.79
N ARG A 358 -12.85 -0.23 -27.46
CA ARG A 358 -14.17 0.26 -27.09
C ARG A 358 -15.16 0.21 -28.24
N PRO A 359 -14.83 0.70 -29.49
CA PRO A 359 -15.72 0.60 -30.66
C PRO A 359 -16.14 -0.83 -31.01
N ALA A 360 -15.20 -1.78 -30.97
CA ALA A 360 -15.48 -3.18 -31.24
C ALA A 360 -16.07 -3.89 -30.01
N GLY A 361 -15.91 -3.32 -28.83
CA GLY A 361 -16.27 -3.92 -27.55
C GLY A 361 -15.50 -5.22 -27.28
N THR A 362 -14.25 -5.34 -27.71
CA THR A 362 -13.43 -6.55 -27.57
C THR A 362 -12.33 -6.37 -26.53
N LEU A 363 -12.12 -7.43 -25.73
CA LEU A 363 -11.05 -7.51 -24.75
C LEU A 363 -9.98 -8.47 -25.23
N THR A 364 -8.73 -8.02 -25.23
CA THR A 364 -7.57 -8.84 -25.56
C THR A 364 -6.67 -8.93 -24.35
N LYS A 365 -6.43 -10.14 -23.82
CA LYS A 365 -5.44 -10.38 -22.74
C LYS A 365 -4.06 -9.98 -23.27
N LEU A 366 -3.36 -9.12 -22.52
CA LEU A 366 -2.01 -8.70 -22.83
C LEU A 366 -0.98 -9.51 -22.04
N PHE A 367 -0.97 -9.30 -20.73
CA PHE A 367 0.07 -9.82 -19.85
C PHE A 367 -0.48 -10.21 -18.49
N SER A 368 0.14 -11.22 -17.88
CA SER A 368 0.12 -11.42 -16.44
C SER A 368 1.30 -10.69 -15.83
N ALA A 369 1.08 -10.02 -14.71
CA ALA A 369 2.17 -9.33 -14.00
C ALA A 369 3.19 -10.33 -13.44
N ARG A 370 2.75 -11.53 -13.05
CA ARG A 370 3.57 -12.58 -12.44
C ARG A 370 3.20 -13.95 -13.00
N PRO A 371 3.58 -14.27 -14.24
CA PRO A 371 3.19 -15.55 -14.87
C PRO A 371 3.72 -16.77 -14.12
N LYS A 372 4.81 -16.64 -13.34
CA LYS A 372 5.32 -17.71 -12.45
C LYS A 372 4.30 -18.13 -11.37
N LEU A 373 3.30 -17.31 -11.09
CA LEU A 373 2.24 -17.60 -10.13
C LEU A 373 0.97 -18.17 -10.78
N GLU A 374 0.87 -18.17 -12.10
CA GLU A 374 -0.26 -18.79 -12.80
C GLU A 374 -0.27 -20.31 -12.51
N GLY A 375 -1.42 -20.81 -12.09
CA GLY A 375 -1.59 -22.22 -11.72
C GLY A 375 -0.98 -22.64 -10.37
N LYS A 376 -0.37 -21.70 -9.63
CA LYS A 376 0.10 -21.96 -8.26
C LYS A 376 -1.08 -21.97 -7.28
N PRO A 377 -0.94 -22.65 -6.12
CA PRO A 377 -2.00 -22.77 -5.14
C PRO A 377 -2.20 -21.47 -4.34
N LEU A 378 -2.54 -20.40 -5.03
CA LEU A 378 -2.99 -19.15 -4.43
C LEU A 378 -4.38 -19.36 -3.81
N VAL A 379 -4.73 -18.55 -2.82
CA VAL A 379 -5.94 -18.69 -2.03
C VAL A 379 -6.82 -17.44 -2.07
N PRO A 380 -8.14 -17.56 -1.89
CA PRO A 380 -9.05 -16.44 -1.81
C PRO A 380 -8.74 -15.51 -0.61
N GLN A 381 -9.23 -14.29 -0.71
CA GLN A 381 -9.28 -13.33 0.38
C GLN A 381 -10.76 -12.99 0.67
N TRP A 382 -11.14 -13.09 1.93
CA TRP A 382 -12.51 -12.94 2.39
C TRP A 382 -12.70 -11.61 3.09
N PRO A 383 -13.45 -10.65 2.52
CA PRO A 383 -13.86 -9.45 3.25
C PRO A 383 -14.76 -9.83 4.43
N VAL A 384 -14.47 -9.30 5.62
CA VAL A 384 -15.23 -9.54 6.83
C VAL A 384 -15.46 -8.22 7.59
N GLU A 385 -16.59 -8.09 8.25
CA GLU A 385 -16.92 -6.98 9.12
C GLU A 385 -16.80 -7.44 10.58
N ILE A 386 -15.88 -6.86 11.32
CA ILE A 386 -15.61 -7.20 12.72
C ILE A 386 -16.10 -6.08 13.61
N ALA A 387 -16.90 -6.41 14.61
CA ALA A 387 -17.34 -5.43 15.61
C ALA A 387 -16.24 -5.23 16.65
N SER A 388 -15.78 -3.99 16.84
CA SER A 388 -14.92 -3.64 17.98
C SER A 388 -15.73 -3.63 19.30
N ARG A 389 -15.04 -3.66 20.44
CA ARG A 389 -15.64 -3.63 21.79
C ARG A 389 -16.54 -2.42 22.05
N ASP A 390 -16.36 -1.33 21.31
CA ASP A 390 -17.18 -0.12 21.35
C ASP A 390 -18.04 0.08 20.09
N ASN A 391 -18.36 -1.05 19.40
CA ASN A 391 -19.31 -1.15 18.29
C ASN A 391 -18.93 -0.35 17.02
N LYS A 392 -17.62 -0.21 16.71
CA LYS A 392 -17.21 0.22 15.39
C LYS A 392 -17.09 -0.98 14.47
N THR A 393 -17.43 -0.81 13.20
CA THR A 393 -17.25 -1.83 12.17
C THR A 393 -15.83 -1.73 11.61
N LEU A 394 -15.02 -2.77 11.83
CA LEU A 394 -13.68 -2.91 11.30
C LEU A 394 -13.78 -3.75 10.03
N VAL A 395 -13.78 -3.11 8.87
CA VAL A 395 -13.70 -3.82 7.59
C VAL A 395 -12.32 -4.47 7.51
N SER A 396 -12.29 -5.77 7.38
CA SER A 396 -11.05 -6.56 7.45
C SER A 396 -11.03 -7.61 6.34
N TYR A 397 -9.84 -8.18 6.10
CA TYR A 397 -9.66 -9.19 5.06
C TYR A 397 -9.00 -10.41 5.66
N LEU A 398 -9.68 -11.54 5.60
CA LEU A 398 -9.18 -12.83 6.06
C LEU A 398 -8.66 -13.64 4.87
N THR A 399 -7.44 -14.15 4.98
CA THR A 399 -6.85 -15.08 4.02
C THR A 399 -6.52 -16.37 4.76
N LEU A 400 -7.08 -17.47 4.34
CA LEU A 400 -6.86 -18.78 4.96
C LEU A 400 -5.90 -19.63 4.13
N PRO A 401 -5.00 -20.41 4.75
CA PRO A 401 -4.21 -21.39 4.03
C PRO A 401 -5.12 -22.49 3.49
N ARG A 402 -4.82 -23.00 2.30
CA ARG A 402 -5.60 -24.05 1.63
C ARG A 402 -5.83 -25.28 2.51
N SER A 403 -4.92 -25.54 3.44
CA SER A 403 -5.03 -26.65 4.39
C SER A 403 -6.05 -26.42 5.52
N ALA A 404 -6.54 -25.19 5.68
CA ALA A 404 -7.54 -24.83 6.67
C ALA A 404 -8.89 -24.41 6.04
N ASP A 405 -8.92 -24.17 4.73
CA ASP A 405 -10.11 -23.78 3.96
C ASP A 405 -10.04 -24.52 2.60
N ALA A 406 -10.23 -25.84 2.63
CA ALA A 406 -10.05 -26.71 1.46
C ALA A 406 -11.19 -26.56 0.44
N ASP A 407 -12.39 -26.23 0.90
CA ASP A 407 -13.58 -26.00 0.07
C ASP A 407 -13.75 -24.53 -0.34
N SER A 408 -12.87 -23.64 0.16
CA SER A 408 -12.86 -22.21 -0.14
C SER A 408 -14.20 -21.52 0.22
N ASP A 409 -14.72 -21.81 1.43
CA ASP A 409 -15.94 -21.18 1.97
C ASP A 409 -15.63 -19.99 2.94
N GLY A 410 -14.36 -19.74 3.23
CA GLY A 410 -13.89 -18.67 4.10
C GLY A 410 -13.97 -19.00 5.60
N LYS A 411 -14.17 -20.28 5.94
CA LYS A 411 -14.20 -20.75 7.33
C LYS A 411 -13.05 -21.73 7.57
N ALA A 412 -12.38 -21.57 8.69
CA ALA A 412 -11.33 -22.50 9.05
C ALA A 412 -11.92 -23.82 9.55
N GLU A 413 -11.54 -24.94 8.92
CA GLU A 413 -11.91 -26.29 9.36
C GLU A 413 -11.28 -26.67 10.70
N ALA A 414 -10.13 -26.07 11.04
CA ALA A 414 -9.44 -26.21 12.32
C ALA A 414 -8.54 -24.99 12.57
N PRO A 415 -8.25 -24.64 13.83
CA PRO A 415 -7.36 -23.53 14.15
C PRO A 415 -5.96 -23.73 13.53
N VAL A 416 -5.41 -22.65 12.95
CA VAL A 416 -4.06 -22.55 12.41
C VAL A 416 -3.36 -21.32 13.00
N PRO A 417 -2.03 -21.25 13.01
CA PRO A 417 -1.34 -20.03 13.41
C PRO A 417 -1.76 -18.84 12.54
N LEU A 418 -1.85 -17.65 13.14
CA LEU A 418 -2.32 -16.42 12.50
C LEU A 418 -1.26 -15.34 12.51
N VAL A 419 -1.11 -14.65 11.42
CA VAL A 419 -0.38 -13.38 11.33
C VAL A 419 -1.38 -12.24 11.19
N LEU A 420 -1.44 -11.39 12.20
CA LEU A 420 -2.12 -10.11 12.14
C LEU A 420 -1.24 -9.14 11.34
N LEU A 421 -1.64 -8.85 10.11
CA LEU A 421 -0.91 -7.98 9.19
C LEU A 421 -1.49 -6.57 9.25
N VAL A 422 -0.69 -5.61 9.75
CA VAL A 422 -1.15 -4.25 10.04
C VAL A 422 -0.59 -3.27 9.01
N HIS A 423 -1.48 -2.55 8.32
CA HIS A 423 -1.07 -1.56 7.32
C HIS A 423 -0.41 -0.32 7.94
N GLY A 424 0.40 0.37 7.14
CA GLY A 424 1.03 1.65 7.49
C GLY A 424 0.06 2.84 7.39
N GLY A 425 0.58 4.02 7.58
CA GLY A 425 -0.19 5.27 7.56
C GLY A 425 -0.08 6.03 8.89
N PRO A 426 -1.10 6.02 9.80
CA PRO A 426 -2.29 5.16 9.87
C PRO A 426 -3.44 5.53 8.93
N TRP A 427 -3.41 6.74 8.38
CA TRP A 427 -4.43 7.25 7.45
C TRP A 427 -4.24 6.65 6.04
N ALA A 428 -4.45 5.36 5.95
CA ALA A 428 -4.43 4.51 4.78
C ALA A 428 -5.47 3.41 4.95
N ARG A 429 -5.48 2.37 4.12
CA ARG A 429 -6.35 1.21 4.29
C ARG A 429 -5.79 -0.02 3.60
N ASP A 430 -6.23 -1.19 4.05
CA ASP A 430 -6.21 -2.42 3.27
C ASP A 430 -7.44 -2.50 2.38
N SER A 431 -7.31 -3.12 1.22
CA SER A 431 -8.37 -3.36 0.24
C SER A 431 -8.31 -4.79 -0.28
N TYR A 432 -9.40 -5.26 -0.92
CA TYR A 432 -9.44 -6.56 -1.56
C TYR A 432 -8.47 -6.65 -2.74
N GLY A 433 -7.86 -7.82 -2.94
CA GLY A 433 -7.06 -8.12 -4.12
C GLY A 433 -5.83 -8.96 -3.84
N TYR A 434 -4.99 -9.14 -4.87
CA TYR A 434 -3.74 -9.88 -4.73
C TYR A 434 -2.76 -9.15 -3.81
N GLY A 435 -2.38 -9.81 -2.73
CA GLY A 435 -1.35 -9.37 -1.79
C GLY A 435 -0.23 -10.41 -1.68
N SER A 436 1.03 -10.03 -2.04
CA SER A 436 2.17 -10.96 -1.96
C SER A 436 2.38 -11.48 -0.53
N TYR A 437 2.22 -10.63 0.49
CA TYR A 437 2.32 -11.04 1.90
C TYR A 437 1.22 -12.01 2.30
N ASN A 438 -0.04 -11.75 1.91
CA ASN A 438 -1.17 -12.62 2.21
C ASN A 438 -0.97 -14.00 1.58
N GLN A 439 -0.60 -14.05 0.29
CA GLN A 439 -0.37 -15.30 -0.43
C GLN A 439 0.85 -16.07 0.10
N TRP A 440 1.93 -15.35 0.40
CA TRP A 440 3.12 -15.94 0.99
C TRP A 440 2.84 -16.59 2.33
N LEU A 441 2.27 -15.85 3.28
CA LEU A 441 2.00 -16.32 4.63
C LEU A 441 0.98 -17.48 4.61
N ALA A 442 -0.07 -17.39 3.80
CA ALA A 442 -1.04 -18.47 3.64
C ALA A 442 -0.37 -19.74 3.06
N ASN A 443 0.51 -19.60 2.06
CA ASN A 443 1.25 -20.74 1.53
C ASN A 443 2.22 -21.35 2.55
N ARG A 444 2.66 -20.60 3.56
CA ARG A 444 3.49 -21.09 4.69
C ARG A 444 2.67 -21.72 5.80
N GLY A 445 1.33 -21.68 5.71
CA GLY A 445 0.40 -22.37 6.63
C GLY A 445 -0.22 -21.44 7.68
N TYR A 446 -0.11 -20.13 7.50
CA TYR A 446 -0.69 -19.14 8.40
C TYR A 446 -2.02 -18.60 7.86
N ALA A 447 -3.00 -18.42 8.73
CA ALA A 447 -4.07 -17.48 8.45
C ALA A 447 -3.51 -16.06 8.50
N VAL A 448 -4.02 -15.17 7.66
CA VAL A 448 -3.64 -13.76 7.63
C VAL A 448 -4.88 -12.91 7.83
N LEU A 449 -4.83 -12.01 8.81
CA LEU A 449 -5.90 -11.05 9.07
C LEU A 449 -5.37 -9.63 8.88
N SER A 450 -5.82 -8.97 7.82
CA SER A 450 -5.55 -7.56 7.53
C SER A 450 -6.73 -6.73 8.04
N VAL A 451 -6.48 -5.74 8.92
CA VAL A 451 -7.54 -5.04 9.67
C VAL A 451 -7.50 -3.55 9.39
N ASN A 452 -8.61 -3.00 8.90
CA ASN A 452 -8.80 -1.57 8.90
C ASN A 452 -9.29 -1.13 10.29
N PHE A 453 -8.33 -0.79 11.16
CA PHE A 453 -8.58 -0.25 12.50
C PHE A 453 -9.03 1.22 12.40
N ARG A 454 -9.64 1.77 13.47
CA ARG A 454 -10.03 3.20 13.49
C ARG A 454 -8.83 4.10 13.16
N GLY A 455 -9.05 5.13 12.37
CA GLY A 455 -7.98 5.93 11.75
C GLY A 455 -7.75 5.57 10.29
N SER A 456 -8.11 4.35 9.86
CA SER A 456 -8.07 3.98 8.44
C SER A 456 -9.03 4.87 7.62
N THR A 457 -8.65 5.13 6.36
CA THR A 457 -9.40 5.99 5.43
C THR A 457 -10.40 5.20 4.59
N GLY A 458 -11.36 5.90 3.98
CA GLY A 458 -12.35 5.32 3.08
C GLY A 458 -13.67 4.91 3.76
N PHE A 459 -13.77 4.99 5.09
CA PHE A 459 -14.95 4.58 5.88
C PHE A 459 -15.66 5.76 6.53
N GLY A 460 -15.48 6.95 5.99
CA GLY A 460 -16.03 8.20 6.49
C GLY A 460 -15.18 8.87 7.58
N LYS A 461 -15.37 10.18 7.73
CA LYS A 461 -14.58 11.00 8.66
C LYS A 461 -14.71 10.60 10.11
N ALA A 462 -15.86 10.10 10.54
CA ALA A 462 -16.06 9.66 11.93
C ALA A 462 -15.18 8.46 12.29
N PHE A 463 -14.95 7.53 11.35
CA PHE A 463 -14.05 6.40 11.55
C PHE A 463 -12.58 6.85 11.52
N THR A 464 -12.22 7.69 10.56
CA THR A 464 -10.87 8.25 10.44
C THR A 464 -10.48 9.08 11.66
N ASN A 465 -11.36 10.00 12.11
CA ASN A 465 -11.09 10.85 13.27
C ASN A 465 -11.15 10.09 14.61
N ALA A 466 -11.80 8.93 14.68
CA ALA A 466 -11.80 8.09 15.88
C ALA A 466 -10.39 7.57 16.26
N GLY A 467 -9.43 7.66 15.35
CA GLY A 467 -8.01 7.38 15.61
C GLY A 467 -7.22 8.53 16.22
N ASN A 468 -7.79 9.74 16.29
CA ASN A 468 -7.08 10.90 16.82
C ASN A 468 -6.73 10.73 18.31
N GLY A 469 -5.45 10.86 18.66
CA GLY A 469 -4.94 10.65 20.00
C GLY A 469 -4.97 9.19 20.49
N GLU A 470 -5.24 8.22 19.60
CA GLU A 470 -5.46 6.82 19.99
C GLU A 470 -4.33 5.86 19.58
N TRP A 471 -3.16 6.37 19.23
CA TRP A 471 -1.97 5.56 19.04
C TRP A 471 -1.66 4.79 20.34
N ALA A 472 -1.44 3.46 20.28
CA ALA A 472 -1.39 2.54 21.42
C ALA A 472 -2.58 2.68 22.40
N GLY A 473 -3.70 3.21 21.94
CA GLY A 473 -4.98 3.28 22.63
C GLY A 473 -6.03 2.44 21.91
N LYS A 474 -7.16 3.03 21.56
CA LYS A 474 -8.27 2.32 20.91
C LYS A 474 -7.92 1.79 19.52
N MET A 475 -6.94 2.37 18.83
CA MET A 475 -6.43 1.81 17.57
C MET A 475 -5.78 0.43 17.81
N HIS A 476 -5.06 0.27 18.93
CA HIS A 476 -4.51 -1.01 19.35
C HIS A 476 -5.61 -1.95 19.85
N ASP A 477 -6.60 -1.44 20.58
CA ASP A 477 -7.77 -2.22 21.03
C ASP A 477 -8.52 -2.85 19.85
N ASP A 478 -8.69 -2.14 18.73
CA ASP A 478 -9.30 -2.66 17.50
C ASP A 478 -8.55 -3.88 16.96
N LEU A 479 -7.22 -3.84 16.99
CA LEU A 479 -6.38 -4.97 16.56
C LEU A 479 -6.54 -6.18 17.49
N LEU A 480 -6.62 -5.95 18.81
CA LEU A 480 -6.88 -7.01 19.78
C LEU A 480 -8.28 -7.60 19.62
N ASP A 481 -9.30 -6.76 19.36
CA ASP A 481 -10.69 -7.20 19.12
C ASP A 481 -10.77 -8.06 17.85
N ALA A 482 -10.02 -7.72 16.81
CA ALA A 482 -9.94 -8.51 15.58
C ALA A 482 -9.26 -9.88 15.83
N VAL A 483 -8.22 -9.94 16.66
CA VAL A 483 -7.62 -11.21 17.10
C VAL A 483 -8.63 -12.04 17.88
N GLN A 484 -9.36 -11.45 18.84
CA GLN A 484 -10.37 -12.15 19.60
C GLN A 484 -11.51 -12.66 18.72
N TRP A 485 -11.90 -11.88 17.69
CA TRP A 485 -12.86 -12.34 16.68
C TRP A 485 -12.32 -13.60 15.97
N ALA A 486 -11.07 -13.61 15.49
CA ALA A 486 -10.47 -14.75 14.81
C ALA A 486 -10.40 -16.01 15.71
N VAL A 487 -10.06 -15.83 17.00
CA VAL A 487 -10.10 -16.93 18.00
C VAL A 487 -11.53 -17.47 18.18
N LYS A 488 -12.52 -16.57 18.26
CA LYS A 488 -13.94 -16.93 18.45
C LYS A 488 -14.54 -17.63 17.22
N GLN A 489 -14.05 -17.28 16.01
CA GLN A 489 -14.42 -17.97 14.77
C GLN A 489 -13.70 -19.32 14.58
N GLY A 490 -12.78 -19.70 15.49
CA GLY A 490 -12.02 -20.93 15.37
C GLY A 490 -10.90 -20.89 14.33
N VAL A 491 -10.55 -19.68 13.85
CA VAL A 491 -9.46 -19.50 12.87
C VAL A 491 -8.10 -19.79 13.50
N THR A 492 -7.91 -19.41 14.77
CA THR A 492 -6.64 -19.56 15.51
C THR A 492 -6.88 -19.76 16.99
N THR A 493 -5.80 -19.95 17.77
CA THR A 493 -5.80 -19.90 19.23
C THR A 493 -5.01 -18.69 19.73
N GLN A 494 -5.30 -18.21 20.95
CA GLN A 494 -4.71 -16.98 21.49
C GLN A 494 -3.19 -16.99 21.55
N ASP A 495 -2.58 -18.13 21.75
CA ASP A 495 -1.13 -18.34 21.86
C ASP A 495 -0.41 -18.48 20.51
N GLN A 496 -1.16 -18.55 19.40
CA GLN A 496 -0.63 -18.77 18.05
C GLN A 496 -0.84 -17.55 17.12
N VAL A 497 -0.70 -16.33 17.65
CA VAL A 497 -0.85 -15.10 16.87
C VAL A 497 0.45 -14.32 16.88
N ALA A 498 1.00 -14.02 15.69
CA ALA A 498 2.04 -13.02 15.49
C ALA A 498 1.45 -11.70 14.99
N ILE A 499 2.11 -10.59 15.28
CA ILE A 499 1.80 -9.28 14.73
C ILE A 499 2.94 -8.84 13.79
N MET A 500 2.58 -8.32 12.61
CA MET A 500 3.54 -7.89 11.60
C MET A 500 3.02 -6.65 10.88
N GLY A 501 3.88 -5.69 10.60
CA GLY A 501 3.50 -4.53 9.78
C GLY A 501 4.63 -3.59 9.47
N GLY A 502 4.35 -2.64 8.56
CA GLY A 502 5.30 -1.63 8.12
C GLY A 502 4.92 -0.22 8.56
N SER A 503 5.90 0.64 8.84
CA SER A 503 5.67 2.04 9.22
C SER A 503 4.78 2.14 10.48
N TYR A 504 3.57 2.72 10.37
CA TYR A 504 2.61 2.64 11.48
C TYR A 504 2.33 1.19 11.91
N GLY A 505 2.26 0.23 10.97
CA GLY A 505 2.11 -1.19 11.29
C GLY A 505 3.30 -1.75 12.08
N GLY A 506 4.50 -1.25 11.84
CA GLY A 506 5.69 -1.54 12.65
C GLY A 506 5.57 -0.97 14.07
N TYR A 507 5.11 0.29 14.19
CA TYR A 507 4.75 0.86 15.48
C TYR A 507 3.69 0.02 16.22
N ALA A 508 2.64 -0.43 15.51
CA ALA A 508 1.60 -1.27 16.09
C ALA A 508 2.18 -2.62 16.58
N THR A 509 3.14 -3.19 15.85
CA THR A 509 3.90 -4.37 16.29
C THR A 509 4.65 -4.10 17.59
N LEU A 510 5.42 -2.99 17.64
CA LEU A 510 6.13 -2.58 18.85
C LEU A 510 5.17 -2.31 20.01
N ALA A 511 4.03 -1.63 19.74
CA ALA A 511 2.99 -1.38 20.74
C ALA A 511 2.39 -2.69 21.27
N GLY A 512 2.13 -3.66 20.40
CA GLY A 512 1.65 -4.99 20.79
C GLY A 512 2.57 -5.69 21.76
N LEU A 513 3.88 -5.65 21.52
CA LEU A 513 4.88 -6.32 22.36
C LEU A 513 5.24 -5.54 23.64
N THR A 514 4.92 -4.25 23.71
CA THR A 514 5.25 -3.39 24.86
C THR A 514 4.05 -3.09 25.75
N PHE A 515 2.88 -2.75 25.19
CA PHE A 515 1.68 -2.40 25.96
C PHE A 515 0.84 -3.62 26.32
N THR A 516 0.90 -4.69 25.49
CA THR A 516 0.18 -5.95 25.72
C THR A 516 1.11 -7.15 25.51
N PRO A 517 2.18 -7.29 26.32
CA PRO A 517 3.32 -8.19 26.08
C PRO A 517 2.98 -9.68 26.02
N ASP A 518 1.78 -10.05 26.45
CA ASP A 518 1.30 -11.44 26.43
C ASP A 518 0.27 -11.71 25.31
N ALA A 519 -0.08 -10.69 24.50
CA ALA A 519 -1.11 -10.82 23.47
C ALA A 519 -0.65 -11.56 22.20
N PHE A 520 0.65 -11.50 21.90
CA PHE A 520 1.23 -12.06 20.68
C PHE A 520 2.37 -13.02 21.00
N ALA A 521 2.56 -14.02 20.16
CA ALA A 521 3.66 -14.98 20.26
C ALA A 521 5.00 -14.36 19.84
N CYS A 522 5.00 -13.49 18.84
CA CYS A 522 6.16 -12.73 18.36
C CYS A 522 5.74 -11.54 17.49
N GLY A 523 6.70 -10.70 17.09
CA GLY A 523 6.44 -9.54 16.24
C GLY A 523 7.48 -9.34 15.15
N VAL A 524 7.03 -8.79 14.01
CA VAL A 524 7.90 -8.36 12.90
C VAL A 524 7.64 -6.89 12.62
N ASP A 525 8.57 -6.05 12.99
CA ASP A 525 8.55 -4.60 12.78
C ASP A 525 9.34 -4.24 11.53
N ILE A 526 8.68 -3.58 10.57
CA ILE A 526 9.32 -3.07 9.37
C ILE A 526 9.26 -1.55 9.41
N VAL A 527 10.42 -0.89 9.57
CA VAL A 527 10.58 0.58 9.59
C VAL A 527 9.60 1.31 10.52
N GLY A 528 9.29 0.70 11.67
CA GLY A 528 8.34 1.25 12.64
C GLY A 528 8.98 2.26 13.60
N PRO A 529 8.33 3.39 13.91
CA PRO A 529 8.83 4.34 14.90
C PRO A 529 8.68 3.77 16.32
N SER A 530 9.74 3.83 17.11
CA SER A 530 9.75 3.39 18.50
C SER A 530 9.47 4.52 19.49
N ASN A 531 9.71 5.78 19.07
CA ASN A 531 9.53 6.97 19.91
C ASN A 531 8.86 8.11 19.12
N LEU A 532 7.63 8.43 19.50
CA LEU A 532 6.83 9.42 18.77
C LEU A 532 7.36 10.86 18.89
N ASN A 533 8.14 11.19 19.95
CA ASN A 533 8.79 12.48 20.05
C ASN A 533 9.92 12.62 19.03
N THR A 534 10.77 11.61 18.88
CA THR A 534 11.86 11.64 17.91
C THR A 534 11.32 11.55 16.49
N LEU A 535 10.28 10.74 16.26
CA LEU A 535 9.57 10.71 14.97
C LEU A 535 9.13 12.12 14.53
N LEU A 536 8.33 12.80 15.35
CA LEU A 536 7.78 14.12 14.98
C LEU A 536 8.85 15.23 14.91
N SER A 537 9.97 15.07 15.62
CA SER A 537 11.10 16.03 15.53
C SER A 537 11.96 15.85 14.29
N THR A 538 11.82 14.72 13.56
CA THR A 538 12.67 14.36 12.41
C THR A 538 11.89 14.17 11.12
N VAL A 539 10.61 14.57 11.06
CA VAL A 539 9.82 14.53 9.83
C VAL A 539 10.50 15.30 8.69
N PRO A 540 10.39 14.81 7.43
CA PRO A 540 10.99 15.49 6.30
C PRO A 540 10.48 16.93 6.17
N PRO A 541 11.33 17.90 5.76
CA PRO A 541 10.91 19.29 5.60
C PRO A 541 9.69 19.48 4.71
N TYR A 542 9.58 18.72 3.62
CA TYR A 542 8.46 18.78 2.67
C TYR A 542 7.12 18.27 3.25
N TRP A 543 7.10 17.78 4.52
CA TRP A 543 5.87 17.50 5.27
C TRP A 543 5.35 18.70 6.07
N ALA A 544 5.96 19.88 5.93
CA ALA A 544 5.55 21.08 6.67
C ALA A 544 4.05 21.39 6.54
N SER A 545 3.45 21.19 5.35
CA SER A 545 2.01 21.38 5.13
C SER A 545 1.13 20.37 5.87
N PHE A 546 1.69 19.23 6.28
CA PHE A 546 0.98 18.16 7.00
C PHE A 546 1.27 18.14 8.51
N PHE A 547 2.28 18.91 8.96
CA PHE A 547 2.75 18.88 10.35
C PHE A 547 1.65 19.21 11.38
N GLU A 548 0.80 20.20 11.09
CA GLU A 548 -0.30 20.56 12.00
C GLU A 548 -1.33 19.44 12.14
N GLN A 549 -1.52 18.63 11.10
CA GLN A 549 -2.34 17.43 11.16
C GLN A 549 -1.71 16.39 12.10
N LEU A 550 -0.40 16.14 11.99
CA LEU A 550 0.33 15.24 12.86
C LEU A 550 0.22 15.69 14.32
N ALA A 551 0.51 16.96 14.58
CA ALA A 551 0.46 17.54 15.93
C ALA A 551 -0.94 17.42 16.57
N LYS A 552 -1.99 17.68 15.81
CA LYS A 552 -3.39 17.59 16.30
C LYS A 552 -3.85 16.15 16.52
N ARG A 553 -3.44 15.23 15.65
CA ARG A 553 -3.92 13.85 15.65
C ARG A 553 -3.11 12.91 16.54
N MET A 554 -1.84 13.23 16.78
CA MET A 554 -0.93 12.38 17.58
C MET A 554 -0.60 13.02 18.95
N GLY A 555 -0.42 14.34 18.98
CA GLY A 555 0.08 15.13 20.11
C GLY A 555 1.09 16.15 19.62
N ASP A 556 1.03 17.37 20.13
CA ASP A 556 1.90 18.47 19.69
C ASP A 556 3.26 18.43 20.41
N PRO A 557 4.35 18.07 19.71
CA PRO A 557 5.68 17.99 20.31
C PRO A 557 6.26 19.36 20.74
N ARG A 558 5.61 20.46 20.39
CA ARG A 558 6.00 21.82 20.78
C ARG A 558 5.52 22.18 22.21
N THR A 559 4.55 21.41 22.75
CA THR A 559 3.98 21.65 24.08
C THR A 559 4.41 20.56 25.09
N ASP A 560 4.51 20.90 26.38
CA ASP A 560 4.88 19.92 27.42
C ASP A 560 3.82 18.82 27.56
N ALA A 561 2.54 19.17 27.44
CA ALA A 561 1.44 18.21 27.48
C ALA A 561 1.51 17.24 26.28
N GLY A 562 1.79 17.73 25.09
CA GLY A 562 1.95 16.91 23.91
C GLY A 562 3.18 16.00 23.98
N LYS A 563 4.34 16.52 24.41
CA LYS A 563 5.54 15.70 24.65
C LYS A 563 5.28 14.57 25.65
N LYS A 564 4.59 14.87 26.75
CA LYS A 564 4.20 13.86 27.74
C LYS A 564 3.31 12.78 27.10
N TRP A 565 2.28 13.20 26.37
CA TRP A 565 1.36 12.30 25.67
C TRP A 565 2.10 11.39 24.69
N LEU A 566 2.96 11.95 23.83
CA LEU A 566 3.78 11.20 22.89
C LEU A 566 4.71 10.22 23.60
N THR A 567 5.32 10.62 24.73
CA THR A 567 6.16 9.75 25.55
C THR A 567 5.38 8.55 26.09
N GLU A 568 4.19 8.78 26.65
CA GLU A 568 3.31 7.74 27.18
C GLU A 568 2.85 6.72 26.14
N ARG A 569 2.84 7.12 24.85
CA ARG A 569 2.44 6.31 23.69
C ARG A 569 3.63 5.73 22.92
N SER A 570 4.85 5.97 23.36
CA SER A 570 6.07 5.50 22.68
C SER A 570 6.48 4.11 23.19
N PRO A 571 6.54 3.09 22.31
CA PRO A 571 7.01 1.74 22.67
C PRO A 571 8.37 1.73 23.40
N LEU A 572 9.30 2.61 22.99
CA LEU A 572 10.63 2.72 23.58
C LEU A 572 10.60 2.89 25.12
N THR A 573 9.61 3.62 25.66
CA THR A 573 9.48 3.87 27.11
C THR A 573 9.06 2.62 27.89
N ARG A 574 8.63 1.58 27.17
CA ARG A 574 8.18 0.29 27.73
C ARG A 574 8.96 -0.89 27.14
N ALA A 575 10.13 -0.65 26.59
CA ALA A 575 10.95 -1.70 25.97
C ALA A 575 11.33 -2.82 26.97
N ASP A 576 11.33 -2.53 28.28
CA ASP A 576 11.52 -3.49 29.35
C ASP A 576 10.36 -4.47 29.54
N GLN A 577 9.20 -4.20 28.96
CA GLN A 577 8.04 -5.08 29.01
C GLN A 577 8.04 -6.14 27.89
N ILE A 578 8.93 -6.03 26.90
CA ILE A 578 9.00 -6.99 25.78
C ILE A 578 9.47 -8.35 26.35
N LYS A 579 8.63 -9.37 26.16
CA LYS A 579 8.87 -10.75 26.60
C LYS A 579 8.99 -11.73 25.44
N LYS A 580 8.60 -11.31 24.26
CA LYS A 580 8.44 -12.17 23.08
C LYS A 580 9.47 -11.83 22.01
N PRO A 581 9.84 -12.79 21.15
CA PRO A 581 10.78 -12.53 20.06
C PRO A 581 10.35 -11.38 19.17
N LEU A 582 11.31 -10.55 18.76
CA LEU A 582 11.10 -9.42 17.86
C LEU A 582 12.13 -9.43 16.74
N LEU A 583 11.65 -9.31 15.51
CA LEU A 583 12.45 -9.05 14.32
C LEU A 583 12.20 -7.60 13.87
N ILE A 584 13.26 -6.84 13.65
CA ILE A 584 13.20 -5.46 13.13
C ILE A 584 13.92 -5.40 11.81
N GLY A 585 13.29 -4.77 10.80
CA GLY A 585 13.90 -4.45 9.51
C GLY A 585 13.92 -2.95 9.26
N GLN A 586 15.08 -2.39 8.84
CA GLN A 586 15.27 -0.94 8.65
C GLN A 586 16.05 -0.63 7.38
N GLY A 587 15.65 0.43 6.66
CA GLY A 587 16.46 1.08 5.63
C GLY A 587 17.26 2.25 6.23
N ALA A 588 18.57 2.31 5.94
CA ALA A 588 19.44 3.32 6.55
C ALA A 588 19.17 4.75 6.05
N ASN A 589 18.63 4.87 4.82
CA ASN A 589 18.33 6.17 4.19
C ASN A 589 16.88 6.61 4.40
N ASP A 590 16.13 5.94 5.27
CA ASP A 590 14.71 6.25 5.50
C ASP A 590 14.51 7.72 5.91
N PRO A 591 13.85 8.57 5.09
CA PRO A 591 13.64 9.97 5.42
C PRO A 591 12.45 10.19 6.36
N ARG A 592 11.52 9.23 6.45
CA ARG A 592 10.26 9.34 7.20
C ARG A 592 10.40 8.82 8.62
N VAL A 593 10.95 7.60 8.76
CA VAL A 593 11.23 6.95 10.04
C VAL A 593 12.72 6.67 10.08
N LYS A 594 13.47 7.57 10.70
CA LYS A 594 14.93 7.50 10.70
C LYS A 594 15.44 6.18 11.29
N GLN A 595 16.57 5.67 10.79
CA GLN A 595 17.25 4.49 11.33
C GLN A 595 17.38 4.56 12.86
N ALA A 596 17.56 5.75 13.42
CA ALA A 596 17.63 5.98 14.86
C ALA A 596 16.41 5.45 15.65
N GLU A 597 15.24 5.35 15.02
CA GLU A 597 14.04 4.78 15.64
C GLU A 597 14.24 3.27 15.97
N SER A 598 14.81 2.52 15.04
CA SER A 598 15.18 1.12 15.26
C SER A 598 16.38 0.99 16.19
N ASP A 599 17.43 1.78 15.98
CA ASP A 599 18.66 1.71 16.78
C ASP A 599 18.40 1.94 18.29
N GLN A 600 17.52 2.90 18.63
CA GLN A 600 17.25 3.22 20.04
C GLN A 600 16.49 2.11 20.77
N ILE A 601 15.52 1.44 20.15
CA ILE A 601 14.80 0.34 20.81
C ILE A 601 15.65 -0.93 20.86
N VAL A 602 16.42 -1.24 19.82
CA VAL A 602 17.39 -2.34 19.83
C VAL A 602 18.39 -2.17 20.97
N LYS A 603 18.97 -0.97 21.11
CA LYS A 603 19.88 -0.65 22.22
C LYS A 603 19.21 -0.81 23.59
N ALA A 604 17.96 -0.37 23.75
CA ALA A 604 17.21 -0.51 24.98
C ALA A 604 16.94 -1.98 25.33
N MET A 605 16.67 -2.83 24.36
CA MET A 605 16.49 -4.28 24.53
C MET A 605 17.81 -4.95 24.89
N GLN A 606 18.91 -4.65 24.19
CA GLN A 606 20.23 -5.19 24.47
C GLN A 606 20.71 -4.86 25.89
N ALA A 607 20.49 -3.62 26.34
CA ALA A 607 20.85 -3.20 27.71
C ALA A 607 20.13 -3.99 28.82
N ARG A 608 19.07 -4.70 28.46
CA ARG A 608 18.24 -5.53 29.34
C ARG A 608 18.35 -7.03 29.05
N ASN A 609 19.26 -7.42 28.14
CA ASN A 609 19.44 -8.80 27.66
C ASN A 609 18.12 -9.39 27.04
N ILE A 610 17.28 -8.55 26.42
CA ILE A 610 16.08 -9.00 25.71
C ILE A 610 16.49 -9.36 24.28
N PRO A 611 16.21 -10.59 23.82
CA PRO A 611 16.55 -11.01 22.45
C PRO A 611 15.84 -10.20 21.38
N VAL A 612 16.60 -9.75 20.37
CA VAL A 612 16.09 -9.06 19.18
C VAL A 612 16.95 -9.41 17.98
N THR A 613 16.33 -9.63 16.83
CA THR A 613 17.04 -9.72 15.54
C THR A 613 16.83 -8.41 14.77
N TYR A 614 17.95 -7.75 14.40
CA TYR A 614 17.91 -6.47 13.69
C TYR A 614 18.57 -6.61 12.31
N VAL A 615 17.77 -6.36 11.27
CA VAL A 615 18.19 -6.40 9.87
C VAL A 615 18.23 -4.97 9.33
N LEU A 616 19.37 -4.57 8.75
CA LEU A 616 19.62 -3.24 8.20
C LEU A 616 20.05 -3.34 6.74
N PHE A 617 19.47 -2.46 5.90
CA PHE A 617 19.84 -2.29 4.50
C PHE A 617 20.38 -0.88 4.26
N PRO A 618 21.71 -0.73 3.99
CA PRO A 618 22.33 0.60 3.85
C PRO A 618 21.91 1.39 2.62
N ASP A 619 21.32 0.75 1.62
CA ASP A 619 20.87 1.32 0.35
C ASP A 619 19.34 1.37 0.19
N GLU A 620 18.61 1.24 1.29
CA GLU A 620 17.15 1.33 1.31
C GLU A 620 16.65 2.50 2.14
N GLY A 621 15.44 2.98 1.77
CA GLY A 621 14.70 4.02 2.44
C GLY A 621 13.54 3.49 3.27
N HIS A 622 12.35 4.09 3.11
CA HIS A 622 11.13 3.70 3.81
C HIS A 622 10.53 2.41 3.20
N GLY A 623 11.10 1.27 3.54
CA GLY A 623 10.81 -0.05 2.99
C GLY A 623 11.92 -0.56 2.06
N PHE A 624 11.79 -1.84 1.66
CA PHE A 624 12.82 -2.56 0.91
C PHE A 624 12.42 -2.65 -0.56
N ALA A 625 12.88 -1.69 -1.32
CA ALA A 625 12.46 -1.48 -2.68
C ALA A 625 13.21 -2.37 -3.67
N ARG A 626 14.49 -2.66 -3.45
CA ARG A 626 15.27 -3.58 -4.28
C ARG A 626 14.77 -5.02 -4.07
N PRO A 627 14.51 -5.78 -5.14
CA PRO A 627 13.96 -7.13 -5.00
C PRO A 627 14.91 -8.07 -4.25
N GLU A 628 16.23 -7.87 -4.33
CA GLU A 628 17.21 -8.64 -3.59
C GLU A 628 17.08 -8.40 -2.08
N ASN A 629 16.91 -7.13 -1.67
CA ASN A 629 16.72 -6.75 -0.27
C ASN A 629 15.36 -7.23 0.26
N ASN A 630 14.31 -7.08 -0.55
CA ASN A 630 12.98 -7.56 -0.21
C ASN A 630 12.96 -9.08 0.01
N LYS A 631 13.56 -9.86 -0.91
CA LYS A 631 13.68 -11.33 -0.77
C LYS A 631 14.52 -11.70 0.46
N ALA A 632 15.64 -11.03 0.68
CA ALA A 632 16.51 -11.28 1.81
C ALA A 632 15.78 -11.07 3.15
N PHE A 633 15.06 -9.95 3.30
CA PHE A 633 14.27 -9.69 4.50
C PHE A 633 13.17 -10.73 4.70
N ASN A 634 12.43 -11.08 3.64
CA ASN A 634 11.37 -12.07 3.74
C ASN A 634 11.90 -13.49 3.99
N ALA A 635 13.13 -13.82 3.56
CA ALA A 635 13.78 -15.09 3.92
C ALA A 635 14.10 -15.17 5.42
N VAL A 636 14.58 -14.07 6.01
CA VAL A 636 14.80 -13.98 7.47
C VAL A 636 13.47 -14.04 8.22
N THR A 637 12.46 -13.29 7.76
CA THR A 637 11.13 -13.25 8.37
C THR A 637 10.45 -14.61 8.35
N GLU A 638 10.59 -15.37 7.28
CA GLU A 638 10.02 -16.71 7.14
C GLU A 638 10.61 -17.69 8.17
N GLY A 639 11.93 -17.70 8.32
CA GLY A 639 12.60 -18.49 9.34
C GLY A 639 12.22 -18.08 10.78
N PHE A 640 12.08 -16.77 11.01
CA PHE A 640 11.66 -16.22 12.30
C PHE A 640 10.22 -16.63 12.65
N LEU A 641 9.27 -16.49 11.74
CA LEU A 641 7.88 -16.87 11.96
C LEU A 641 7.72 -18.38 12.11
N ALA A 642 8.46 -19.18 11.34
CA ALA A 642 8.44 -20.64 11.48
C ALA A 642 8.94 -21.11 12.86
N GLN A 643 9.96 -20.45 13.41
CA GLN A 643 10.45 -20.72 14.77
C GLN A 643 9.42 -20.32 15.83
N CYS A 644 8.71 -19.23 15.63
CA CYS A 644 7.77 -18.66 16.60
C CYS A 644 6.41 -19.38 16.60
N LEU A 645 5.85 -19.63 15.42
CA LEU A 645 4.47 -20.11 15.24
C LEU A 645 4.38 -21.55 14.71
N GLY A 646 5.50 -22.16 14.31
CA GLY A 646 5.47 -23.34 13.43
C GLY A 646 5.20 -22.96 11.99
N GLY A 647 4.67 -23.86 11.18
CA GLY A 647 4.53 -23.63 9.75
C GLY A 647 5.80 -24.06 9.00
N ARG A 648 5.79 -23.92 7.67
CA ARG A 648 6.92 -24.31 6.83
C ARG A 648 7.74 -23.10 6.41
N ALA A 649 9.01 -23.32 6.12
CA ALA A 649 9.93 -22.32 5.63
C ALA A 649 10.72 -22.84 4.43
N GLU A 650 10.90 -21.97 3.43
CA GLU A 650 11.88 -22.21 2.38
C GLU A 650 13.26 -21.91 2.93
N PRO A 651 14.29 -22.73 2.68
CA PRO A 651 15.66 -22.41 3.08
C PRO A 651 16.11 -21.05 2.54
N ILE A 652 16.95 -20.31 3.27
CA ILE A 652 17.48 -19.00 2.82
C ILE A 652 18.20 -19.14 1.47
N GLY A 653 19.00 -20.22 1.32
CA GLY A 653 19.63 -20.54 0.06
C GLY A 653 20.47 -19.38 -0.49
N LYS A 654 20.09 -18.91 -1.70
CA LYS A 654 20.77 -17.82 -2.41
C LYS A 654 20.05 -16.47 -2.32
N ASP A 655 19.05 -16.33 -1.43
CA ASP A 655 18.22 -15.11 -1.37
C ASP A 655 18.97 -13.86 -0.90
N PHE A 656 20.20 -14.03 -0.37
CA PHE A 656 21.07 -12.89 -0.05
C PHE A 656 21.94 -12.43 -1.22
N THR A 657 21.96 -13.17 -2.34
CA THR A 657 22.76 -12.79 -3.50
C THR A 657 22.30 -11.42 -4.05
N GLY A 658 23.23 -10.47 -4.14
CA GLY A 658 22.97 -9.11 -4.60
C GLY A 658 22.27 -8.20 -3.58
N SER A 659 21.90 -8.72 -2.41
CA SER A 659 21.34 -7.92 -1.32
C SER A 659 22.44 -7.16 -0.58
N SER A 660 22.11 -6.01 -0.04
CA SER A 660 22.94 -5.24 0.89
C SER A 660 22.71 -5.59 2.35
N ILE A 661 22.03 -6.72 2.63
CA ILE A 661 21.62 -7.12 3.97
C ILE A 661 22.79 -7.08 4.97
N SER A 662 22.53 -6.50 6.12
CA SER A 662 23.37 -6.54 7.32
C SER A 662 22.52 -6.94 8.51
N VAL A 663 23.07 -7.74 9.42
CA VAL A 663 22.39 -8.13 10.65
C VAL A 663 23.29 -7.77 11.84
N PRO A 664 23.25 -6.50 12.28
CA PRO A 664 24.10 -6.00 13.35
C PRO A 664 23.88 -6.70 14.70
N VAL A 665 22.66 -7.21 14.94
CA VAL A 665 22.26 -7.81 16.22
C VAL A 665 21.40 -9.05 15.98
N GLY A 666 21.68 -10.12 16.72
CA GLY A 666 20.78 -11.26 16.87
C GLY A 666 20.71 -12.20 15.66
N ALA A 667 21.77 -12.33 14.86
CA ALA A 667 21.82 -13.28 13.74
C ALA A 667 21.56 -14.74 14.16
N ASP A 668 21.94 -15.12 15.39
CA ASP A 668 21.70 -16.45 15.95
C ASP A 668 20.24 -16.66 16.40
N GLY A 669 19.44 -15.59 16.43
CA GLY A 669 18.03 -15.62 16.82
C GLY A 669 17.08 -16.20 15.77
N VAL A 670 17.56 -16.42 14.53
CA VAL A 670 16.77 -16.99 13.43
C VAL A 670 17.49 -18.20 12.84
N PRO A 671 16.81 -19.35 12.70
CA PRO A 671 17.43 -20.58 12.18
C PRO A 671 18.09 -20.38 10.80
N GLY A 672 19.36 -20.78 10.69
CA GLY A 672 20.12 -20.72 9.43
C GLY A 672 20.63 -19.33 9.03
N LEU A 673 20.23 -18.25 9.73
CA LEU A 673 20.61 -16.88 9.37
C LEU A 673 22.12 -16.63 9.52
N ALA A 674 22.70 -16.99 10.67
CA ALA A 674 24.14 -16.82 10.92
C ALA A 674 25.00 -17.57 9.88
N GLU A 675 24.57 -18.76 9.47
CA GLU A 675 25.27 -19.57 8.45
C GLU A 675 25.14 -18.92 7.06
N ALA A 676 23.93 -18.46 6.68
CA ALA A 676 23.72 -17.79 5.39
C ALA A 676 24.55 -16.50 5.27
N LEU A 677 24.75 -15.76 6.37
CA LEU A 677 25.57 -14.54 6.37
C LEU A 677 27.07 -14.82 6.20
N LYS A 678 27.60 -15.97 6.63
CA LYS A 678 29.02 -16.30 6.48
C LYS A 678 29.50 -16.35 5.03
N GLY A 679 28.64 -16.75 4.11
CA GLY A 679 28.94 -16.81 2.66
C GLY A 679 28.54 -15.55 1.89
N HIS A 680 27.89 -14.61 2.58
CA HIS A 680 27.37 -13.42 1.92
C HIS A 680 28.45 -12.38 1.68
N THR A 681 28.74 -12.11 0.39
CA THR A 681 29.66 -11.04 -0.01
C THR A 681 28.84 -9.76 -0.15
N GLN A 682 29.12 -8.75 0.65
CA GLN A 682 28.48 -7.43 0.55
C GLN A 682 28.99 -6.70 -0.69
N GLU A 683 28.26 -6.79 -1.78
CA GLU A 683 28.43 -5.92 -2.95
C GLU A 683 27.43 -4.75 -2.82
N VAL A 684 27.88 -3.65 -2.23
CA VAL A 684 27.14 -2.40 -2.32
C VAL A 684 27.29 -1.91 -3.75
N LYS A 685 26.30 -2.11 -4.59
CA LYS A 685 26.22 -1.48 -5.91
C LYS A 685 26.00 0.02 -5.70
N LYS A 686 27.06 0.80 -5.84
CA LYS A 686 27.01 2.28 -5.84
C LYS A 686 26.31 2.82 -7.08
#